data_7d9e5791ad78d369c8307cf02c109783
#
_entry.id   7d9e5791ad78d369c8307cf02c109783
#
_cell.length_a   1.000
_cell.length_b   1.000
_cell.length_c   1.000
_cell.angle_alpha   90.00
_cell.angle_beta   90.00
_cell.angle_gamma   90.00
#
_symmetry.space_group_name_H-M   'P 1'
#
loop_
_entity.id
_entity.type
_entity.pdbx_description
1 polymer ?
#
loop_
_entity_poly.entity_id
_entity_poly.type
_entity_poly.pdbx_seq_one_letter_code
_entity_poly.pdbx_strand_id
1 'polypeptide(L)'
;MRWVTWASSLLAFLLYYNTMDAGFVYDDRRAILTNPDVTGHTPAEALFQNDFWGTPLADDGSHGSYRPLCVATYRLNYALSGLRPWSYHFLNVLLHCTATALVAITAKKLLPRACSRVGTAVTALTFAAHPIHTEAVAAIVGRADLAACNLFLLSFLVYNEHLRLRDISGKMKGNCLYRSDDFVRARSLSTGDQNFRLSCHGLVQQIFSNFRKLLKAGKMGPLRLISGDGLGYAVKTEGSSKGSESSVSVSEDSELLKWLSLSGALGLAGAATLCKEPAITVVPLCIVYDLLRGYRQNTVHHKNRWRSICLLSTGGVTMLYWRLRLAGAPPTFATADNPAARDPALLTRALTFAYLPIFNFYLLLFPFHLSFDWSMDAIPRITSLFDPRNIVTATFYTIVSKVAWRAIKHEFLRELSESKEIKVYKPRGSCKTKYKSNISRHPHRNLESADRRAYHAPHRDGGGKKLCPCTGCRHPVSEDHSGICRTMNNNNYMNHQSCICAVAVKAKQIKPQTVYNSSRVALLTFLAFMALPFVPASNFLFYVGFVVAERVLYLPSVGFCLLLGLGAGTMTKGWHRNELKSRMFLGSLLLCLLAMCGQTIKRNMDWRDEESLFKSALHINPPKAYGNLGSVLSAQGRTAEAEAAFRRALAHRPNMADVHYNLGILLQNQRRYEAAIKSFERAIYFRPSMALAYVNLGAALASDGRLSEAVSVLRAGTRVDGTRVRDRREHDSARVSALVQLAALHVQRSHWHKALAAYREALQIIPESEVPIVGWTRHSVLTMAGEIYAQLRHWAQAERSARQALAAAPRDAATHLAYAKLLARNASRSLEAEEWFKKALNLDPNNPEVRDQFGQFLRSQQRLSEAAEQLVAAAQLAPSNAARAAAAARALRDAQRCRSAERWYERAAVLSPEDAQSHSNLGAILHLNGKYAAAAAAYRRALQLLPGDEITLTNLKRVYTLMTNQHRT
;
A
#
# COMPACT_ATOMS: atom_id res chain seq x y z
N MET A 1 28.76 10.56 -13.18
CA MET A 1 27.85 9.52 -12.62
C MET A 1 26.91 10.02 -11.51
N ARG A 2 27.28 10.99 -10.67
CA ARG A 2 26.30 11.67 -9.78
C ARG A 2 25.16 12.31 -10.60
N TRP A 3 25.50 12.91 -11.74
CA TRP A 3 24.53 13.52 -12.66
C TRP A 3 23.45 12.56 -13.16
N VAL A 4 23.80 11.28 -13.44
CA VAL A 4 22.79 10.29 -13.89
C VAL A 4 21.76 10.06 -12.79
N THR A 5 22.20 9.92 -11.53
CA THR A 5 21.28 9.73 -10.40
C THR A 5 20.36 10.93 -10.19
N TRP A 6 20.92 12.15 -10.22
CA TRP A 6 20.14 13.37 -10.11
C TRP A 6 19.19 13.57 -11.28
N ALA A 7 19.67 13.39 -12.52
CA ALA A 7 18.88 13.57 -13.73
C ALA A 7 17.72 12.56 -13.80
N SER A 8 17.95 11.29 -13.42
CA SER A 8 16.88 10.28 -13.42
C SER A 8 15.86 10.52 -12.31
N SER A 9 16.28 10.98 -11.12
CA SER A 9 15.34 11.34 -10.05
C SER A 9 14.54 12.59 -10.39
N LEU A 10 15.16 13.57 -11.04
CA LEU A 10 14.47 14.76 -11.54
C LEU A 10 13.46 14.39 -12.63
N LEU A 11 13.85 13.52 -13.57
CA LEU A 11 12.93 13.00 -14.59
C LEU A 11 11.72 12.30 -13.94
N ALA A 12 11.95 11.45 -12.94
CA ALA A 12 10.88 10.80 -12.18
C ALA A 12 9.94 11.84 -11.54
N PHE A 13 10.48 12.89 -10.92
CA PHE A 13 9.69 13.97 -10.35
C PHE A 13 8.84 14.68 -11.40
N LEU A 14 9.46 15.08 -12.51
CA LEU A 14 8.76 15.82 -13.59
C LEU A 14 7.66 14.98 -14.25
N LEU A 15 7.89 13.69 -14.47
CA LEU A 15 6.91 12.80 -15.09
C LEU A 15 5.68 12.57 -14.22
N TYR A 16 5.84 12.58 -12.89
CA TYR A 16 4.73 12.37 -11.95
C TYR A 16 4.21 13.64 -11.29
N TYR A 17 4.72 14.82 -11.70
CA TYR A 17 4.26 16.10 -11.16
C TYR A 17 2.75 16.32 -11.38
N ASN A 18 2.22 15.87 -12.52
CA ASN A 18 0.80 15.95 -12.85
C ASN A 18 -0.13 15.08 -11.97
N THR A 19 0.41 14.25 -11.09
CA THR A 19 -0.40 13.50 -10.12
C THR A 19 -0.70 14.31 -8.85
N MET A 20 -0.09 15.48 -8.67
CA MET A 20 -0.29 16.30 -7.48
C MET A 20 -1.72 16.82 -7.34
N ASP A 21 -2.41 17.03 -8.47
CA ASP A 21 -3.79 17.52 -8.53
C ASP A 21 -4.82 16.37 -8.57
N ALA A 22 -4.37 15.11 -8.45
CA ALA A 22 -5.25 13.95 -8.43
C ALA A 22 -5.97 13.80 -7.08
N GLY A 23 -7.18 13.25 -7.13
CA GLY A 23 -7.99 12.93 -5.95
C GLY A 23 -7.63 11.58 -5.32
N PHE A 24 -8.39 11.21 -4.30
CA PHE A 24 -8.39 9.82 -3.80
C PHE A 24 -9.24 8.96 -4.75
N VAL A 25 -8.65 7.88 -5.25
CA VAL A 25 -9.25 7.08 -6.32
C VAL A 25 -9.30 5.61 -5.93
N TYR A 26 -10.43 4.95 -6.18
CA TYR A 26 -10.61 3.51 -6.08
C TYR A 26 -10.27 2.95 -4.68
N ASP A 27 -9.18 2.19 -4.55
CA ASP A 27 -8.73 1.58 -3.30
C ASP A 27 -8.41 2.61 -2.19
N ASP A 28 -8.06 3.84 -2.56
CA ASP A 28 -7.69 4.91 -1.62
C ASP A 28 -8.85 5.28 -0.68
N ARG A 29 -10.09 5.17 -1.15
CA ARG A 29 -11.27 5.46 -0.33
C ARG A 29 -11.31 4.59 0.92
N ARG A 30 -11.13 3.28 0.77
CA ARG A 30 -11.18 2.36 1.90
C ARG A 30 -9.90 2.39 2.72
N ALA A 31 -8.73 2.46 2.08
CA ALA A 31 -7.45 2.42 2.76
C ALA A 31 -7.13 3.69 3.56
N ILE A 32 -7.74 4.85 3.19
CA ILE A 32 -7.39 6.15 3.76
C ILE A 32 -8.62 6.87 4.30
N LEU A 33 -9.65 7.13 3.45
CA LEU A 33 -10.77 8.00 3.84
C LEU A 33 -11.63 7.38 4.96
N THR A 34 -11.90 6.08 4.88
CA THR A 34 -12.75 5.38 5.86
C THR A 34 -11.96 4.54 6.85
N ASN A 35 -10.62 4.56 6.78
CA ASN A 35 -9.76 3.78 7.67
C ASN A 35 -9.60 4.47 9.03
N PRO A 36 -10.12 3.92 10.15
CA PRO A 36 -10.05 4.53 11.46
C PRO A 36 -8.62 4.64 12.00
N ASP A 37 -7.71 3.74 11.54
CA ASP A 37 -6.31 3.77 11.93
C ASP A 37 -5.56 4.96 11.31
N VAL A 38 -5.99 5.41 10.15
CA VAL A 38 -5.44 6.58 9.46
C VAL A 38 -6.00 7.87 10.05
N THR A 39 -7.33 7.93 10.23
CA THR A 39 -8.03 9.14 10.71
C THR A 39 -7.89 9.40 12.21
N GLY A 40 -7.20 8.50 12.93
CA GLY A 40 -6.88 8.70 14.34
C GLY A 40 -8.01 8.35 15.31
N HIS A 41 -9.09 7.73 14.85
CA HIS A 41 -10.18 7.25 15.72
C HIS A 41 -9.79 6.02 16.56
N THR A 42 -8.67 5.36 16.21
CA THR A 42 -8.10 4.25 16.98
C THR A 42 -6.80 4.67 17.66
N PRO A 43 -6.42 4.06 18.80
CA PRO A 43 -5.12 4.29 19.45
C PRO A 43 -3.97 3.85 18.53
N ALA A 44 -2.76 4.37 18.76
CA ALA A 44 -1.61 4.07 17.90
C ALA A 44 -1.19 2.59 17.91
N GLU A 45 -1.50 1.88 18.97
CA GLU A 45 -1.23 0.44 19.16
C GLU A 45 -2.07 -0.43 18.23
N ALA A 46 -3.27 0.04 17.85
CA ALA A 46 -4.16 -0.64 16.91
C ALA A 46 -3.53 -0.84 15.52
N LEU A 47 -2.58 0.02 15.11
CA LEU A 47 -1.78 -0.14 13.89
C LEU A 47 -1.08 -1.51 13.79
N PHE A 48 -0.74 -2.10 14.93
CA PHE A 48 -0.08 -3.41 14.99
C PHE A 48 -1.04 -4.57 15.19
N GLN A 49 -2.33 -4.30 15.38
CA GLN A 49 -3.38 -5.30 15.61
C GLN A 49 -4.34 -5.40 14.42
N ASN A 50 -4.36 -4.40 13.56
CA ASN A 50 -5.26 -4.31 12.42
C ASN A 50 -4.55 -4.61 11.09
N ASP A 51 -5.32 -4.98 10.10
CA ASP A 51 -4.85 -5.13 8.73
C ASP A 51 -4.70 -3.76 8.02
N PHE A 52 -4.27 -3.77 6.76
CA PHE A 52 -4.07 -2.55 5.95
C PHE A 52 -5.34 -1.69 5.79
N TRP A 53 -6.52 -2.29 5.98
CA TRP A 53 -7.82 -1.65 5.78
C TRP A 53 -8.47 -1.17 7.09
N GLY A 54 -7.79 -1.34 8.22
CA GLY A 54 -8.28 -0.98 9.55
C GLY A 54 -9.21 -2.01 10.18
N THR A 55 -9.20 -3.26 9.67
CA THR A 55 -9.96 -4.38 10.24
C THR A 55 -9.05 -5.15 11.21
N PRO A 56 -9.50 -5.51 12.43
CA PRO A 56 -8.71 -6.34 13.34
C PRO A 56 -8.30 -7.67 12.70
N LEU A 57 -7.01 -8.06 12.88
CA LEU A 57 -6.49 -9.31 12.31
C LEU A 57 -7.17 -10.56 12.87
N ALA A 58 -7.75 -10.47 14.05
CA ALA A 58 -8.50 -11.55 14.68
C ALA A 58 -9.94 -11.70 14.12
N ASP A 59 -10.42 -10.76 13.32
CA ASP A 59 -11.73 -10.79 12.69
C ASP A 59 -11.70 -11.68 11.45
N ASP A 60 -12.69 -12.58 11.31
CA ASP A 60 -12.84 -13.45 10.13
C ASP A 60 -13.00 -12.67 8.82
N GLY A 61 -13.43 -11.41 8.89
CA GLY A 61 -13.55 -10.49 7.76
C GLY A 61 -12.23 -9.81 7.37
N SER A 62 -11.14 -10.02 8.12
CA SER A 62 -9.84 -9.42 7.83
C SER A 62 -9.28 -9.94 6.50
N HIS A 63 -8.71 -9.03 5.73
CA HIS A 63 -8.00 -9.37 4.49
C HIS A 63 -6.63 -10.02 4.75
N GLY A 64 -6.13 -10.03 6.00
CA GLY A 64 -4.82 -10.55 6.36
C GLY A 64 -3.63 -9.77 5.79
N SER A 65 -3.85 -8.62 5.13
CA SER A 65 -2.79 -7.76 4.60
C SER A 65 -2.23 -6.88 5.73
N TYR A 66 -1.23 -7.39 6.42
CA TYR A 66 -0.61 -6.71 7.57
C TYR A 66 0.52 -5.78 7.14
N ARG A 67 0.30 -4.45 7.18
CA ARG A 67 1.22 -3.41 6.69
C ARG A 67 1.33 -2.21 7.63
N PRO A 68 1.65 -2.41 8.91
CA PRO A 68 1.59 -1.35 9.93
C PRO A 68 2.47 -0.14 9.61
N LEU A 69 3.66 -0.34 9.03
CA LEU A 69 4.54 0.78 8.68
C LEU A 69 3.97 1.63 7.54
N CYS A 70 3.26 1.03 6.58
CA CYS A 70 2.61 1.79 5.53
C CYS A 70 1.44 2.61 6.09
N VAL A 71 0.57 2.01 6.92
CA VAL A 71 -0.55 2.70 7.58
C VAL A 71 -0.05 3.82 8.49
N ALA A 72 1.05 3.61 9.22
CA ALA A 72 1.69 4.65 10.04
C ALA A 72 2.09 5.88 9.18
N THR A 73 2.55 5.69 7.94
CA THR A 73 2.86 6.82 7.04
C THR A 73 1.61 7.57 6.60
N TYR A 74 0.45 6.89 6.43
CA TYR A 74 -0.81 7.57 6.13
C TYR A 74 -1.33 8.34 7.33
N ARG A 75 -1.26 7.75 8.53
CA ARG A 75 -1.62 8.43 9.78
C ARG A 75 -0.77 9.68 10.01
N LEU A 76 0.53 9.62 9.71
CA LEU A 76 1.41 10.78 9.77
C LEU A 76 1.00 11.85 8.75
N ASN A 77 0.70 11.47 7.49
CA ASN A 77 0.17 12.40 6.50
C ASN A 77 -1.13 13.06 6.98
N TYR A 78 -2.05 12.28 7.54
CA TYR A 78 -3.31 12.79 8.10
C TYR A 78 -3.06 13.80 9.21
N ALA A 79 -2.16 13.48 10.14
CA ALA A 79 -1.81 14.39 11.26
C ALA A 79 -1.20 15.72 10.78
N LEU A 80 -0.45 15.71 9.66
CA LEU A 80 0.22 16.88 9.11
C LEU A 80 -0.67 17.74 8.19
N SER A 81 -1.56 17.13 7.45
CA SER A 81 -2.29 17.79 6.34
C SER A 81 -3.77 17.43 6.23
N GLY A 82 -4.31 16.62 7.16
CA GLY A 82 -5.66 16.10 7.07
C GLY A 82 -5.84 15.23 5.81
N LEU A 83 -7.04 15.26 5.23
CA LEU A 83 -7.38 14.52 4.00
C LEU A 83 -7.13 15.37 2.74
N ARG A 84 -5.99 16.04 2.64
CA ARG A 84 -5.60 16.79 1.43
C ARG A 84 -4.80 15.89 0.48
N PRO A 85 -5.31 15.47 -0.69
CA PRO A 85 -4.70 14.45 -1.54
C PRO A 85 -3.27 14.79 -1.99
N TRP A 86 -2.97 16.06 -2.30
CA TRP A 86 -1.68 16.51 -2.82
C TRP A 86 -0.50 16.07 -1.94
N SER A 87 -0.66 16.10 -0.61
CA SER A 87 0.43 15.75 0.32
C SER A 87 0.74 14.25 0.29
N TYR A 88 -0.27 13.42 0.04
CA TYR A 88 -0.13 11.98 -0.10
C TYR A 88 0.57 11.63 -1.43
N HIS A 89 0.17 12.28 -2.53
CA HIS A 89 0.82 12.12 -3.83
C HIS A 89 2.26 12.62 -3.80
N PHE A 90 2.53 13.78 -3.19
CA PHE A 90 3.89 14.31 -3.05
C PHE A 90 4.83 13.30 -2.39
N LEU A 91 4.41 12.67 -1.29
CA LEU A 91 5.24 11.65 -0.62
C LEU A 91 5.46 10.42 -1.51
N ASN A 92 4.45 9.99 -2.27
CA ASN A 92 4.60 8.88 -3.21
C ASN A 92 5.62 9.22 -4.31
N VAL A 93 5.54 10.39 -4.91
CA VAL A 93 6.50 10.85 -5.93
C VAL A 93 7.91 10.95 -5.35
N LEU A 94 8.06 11.47 -4.12
CA LEU A 94 9.36 11.53 -3.44
C LEU A 94 9.95 10.12 -3.20
N LEU A 95 9.12 9.17 -2.80
CA LEU A 95 9.54 7.77 -2.65
C LEU A 95 9.94 7.15 -3.99
N HIS A 96 9.25 7.47 -5.09
CA HIS A 96 9.64 7.01 -6.43
C HIS A 96 10.97 7.63 -6.90
N CYS A 97 11.19 8.91 -6.66
CA CYS A 97 12.49 9.58 -6.92
C CYS A 97 13.62 8.92 -6.13
N THR A 98 13.37 8.59 -4.86
CA THR A 98 14.35 7.91 -3.99
C THR A 98 14.63 6.49 -4.50
N ALA A 99 13.59 5.73 -4.88
CA ALA A 99 13.74 4.40 -5.48
C ALA A 99 14.57 4.47 -6.77
N THR A 100 14.31 5.44 -7.65
CA THR A 100 15.06 5.68 -8.87
C THR A 100 16.55 5.95 -8.60
N ALA A 101 16.85 6.75 -7.57
CA ALA A 101 18.23 6.99 -7.13
C ALA A 101 18.90 5.70 -6.62
N LEU A 102 18.18 4.91 -5.83
CA LEU A 102 18.70 3.63 -5.31
C LEU A 102 18.92 2.60 -6.43
N VAL A 103 18.05 2.55 -7.43
CA VAL A 103 18.21 1.72 -8.64
C VAL A 103 19.46 2.15 -9.41
N ALA A 104 19.70 3.45 -9.60
CA ALA A 104 20.91 3.95 -10.25
C ALA A 104 22.19 3.57 -9.48
N ILE A 105 22.16 3.65 -8.14
CA ILE A 105 23.27 3.24 -7.26
C ILE A 105 23.51 1.73 -7.36
N THR A 106 22.43 0.95 -7.35
CA THR A 106 22.48 -0.52 -7.47
C THR A 106 23.05 -0.92 -8.82
N ALA A 107 22.58 -0.33 -9.92
CA ALA A 107 23.10 -0.54 -11.27
C ALA A 107 24.60 -0.24 -11.35
N LYS A 108 25.04 0.90 -10.80
CA LYS A 108 26.48 1.28 -10.77
C LYS A 108 27.34 0.25 -10.03
N LYS A 109 26.80 -0.37 -8.97
CA LYS A 109 27.54 -1.38 -8.18
C LYS A 109 27.55 -2.76 -8.84
N LEU A 110 26.49 -3.14 -9.54
CA LEU A 110 26.31 -4.47 -10.09
C LEU A 110 26.78 -4.63 -11.54
N LEU A 111 26.68 -3.58 -12.37
CA LEU A 111 27.07 -3.64 -13.77
C LEU A 111 28.60 -3.77 -13.93
N PRO A 112 29.07 -4.59 -14.89
CA PRO A 112 30.50 -4.68 -15.24
C PRO A 112 31.08 -3.31 -15.59
N ARG A 113 32.31 -3.03 -15.16
CA ARG A 113 32.96 -1.71 -15.37
C ARG A 113 32.90 -1.22 -16.82
N ALA A 114 33.10 -2.14 -17.76
CA ALA A 114 33.09 -1.82 -19.19
C ALA A 114 31.75 -1.34 -19.73
N CYS A 115 30.63 -1.72 -19.06
CA CYS A 115 29.26 -1.40 -19.45
C CYS A 115 28.59 -0.38 -18.51
N SER A 116 29.28 0.01 -17.43
CA SER A 116 28.67 0.70 -16.30
C SER A 116 28.15 2.10 -16.61
N ARG A 117 28.78 2.86 -17.53
CA ARG A 117 28.33 4.24 -17.83
C ARG A 117 26.99 4.25 -18.53
N VAL A 118 26.91 3.64 -19.72
CA VAL A 118 25.68 3.56 -20.52
C VAL A 118 24.62 2.73 -19.82
N GLY A 119 25.03 1.55 -19.29
CA GLY A 119 24.11 0.66 -18.62
C GLY A 119 23.42 1.29 -17.40
N THR A 120 24.15 2.06 -16.57
CA THR A 120 23.54 2.76 -15.41
C THR A 120 22.57 3.84 -15.88
N ALA A 121 22.90 4.59 -16.92
CA ALA A 121 22.02 5.62 -17.45
C ALA A 121 20.71 5.01 -18.00
N VAL A 122 20.81 3.97 -18.83
CA VAL A 122 19.65 3.27 -19.38
C VAL A 122 18.80 2.69 -18.26
N THR A 123 19.38 1.97 -17.30
CA THR A 123 18.64 1.41 -16.16
C THR A 123 17.86 2.47 -15.40
N ALA A 124 18.53 3.58 -15.02
CA ALA A 124 17.92 4.60 -14.18
C ALA A 124 16.83 5.41 -14.91
N LEU A 125 17.08 5.77 -16.17
CA LEU A 125 16.12 6.52 -16.98
C LEU A 125 14.90 5.68 -17.34
N THR A 126 15.10 4.39 -17.70
CA THR A 126 14.00 3.48 -17.98
C THR A 126 13.14 3.24 -16.73
N PHE A 127 13.77 3.07 -15.56
CA PHE A 127 13.02 2.91 -14.32
C PHE A 127 12.25 4.18 -13.96
N ALA A 128 12.82 5.37 -14.15
CA ALA A 128 12.13 6.64 -13.91
C ALA A 128 10.89 6.83 -14.78
N ALA A 129 10.95 6.36 -16.04
CA ALA A 129 9.95 6.65 -17.06
C ALA A 129 9.01 5.47 -17.39
N HIS A 130 9.13 4.33 -16.71
CA HIS A 130 8.37 3.14 -17.08
C HIS A 130 6.89 3.26 -16.73
N PRO A 131 5.95 3.17 -17.70
CA PRO A 131 4.52 3.36 -17.46
C PRO A 131 3.89 2.37 -16.46
N ILE A 132 4.49 1.19 -16.28
CA ILE A 132 4.02 0.18 -15.32
C ILE A 132 4.04 0.68 -13.87
N HIS A 133 4.81 1.74 -13.59
CA HIS A 133 4.92 2.31 -12.26
C HIS A 133 3.75 3.24 -11.90
N THR A 134 2.92 3.61 -12.88
CA THR A 134 1.84 4.59 -12.66
C THR A 134 0.86 4.13 -11.58
N GLU A 135 0.41 2.87 -11.60
CA GLU A 135 -0.47 2.34 -10.54
C GLU A 135 0.19 2.43 -9.15
N ALA A 136 1.52 2.19 -9.06
CA ALA A 136 2.21 2.25 -7.78
C ALA A 136 2.46 3.69 -7.28
N VAL A 137 2.61 4.68 -8.18
CA VAL A 137 2.97 6.06 -7.84
C VAL A 137 1.74 6.96 -7.76
N ALA A 138 0.84 6.90 -8.77
CA ALA A 138 -0.35 7.73 -8.85
C ALA A 138 -1.47 7.27 -7.89
N ALA A 139 -1.69 5.95 -7.72
CA ALA A 139 -2.56 5.47 -6.65
C ALA A 139 -1.87 5.63 -5.29
N ILE A 140 -2.53 6.25 -4.32
CA ILE A 140 -1.92 6.51 -3.02
C ILE A 140 -1.63 5.21 -2.27
N VAL A 141 -2.50 4.20 -2.40
CA VAL A 141 -2.28 2.85 -1.81
C VAL A 141 -1.02 2.16 -2.33
N GLY A 142 -0.50 2.55 -3.48
CA GLY A 142 0.78 2.08 -4.03
C GLY A 142 2.00 2.48 -3.20
N ARG A 143 1.86 3.36 -2.20
CA ARG A 143 2.91 3.70 -1.22
C ARG A 143 3.54 2.46 -0.58
N ALA A 144 2.76 1.42 -0.37
CA ALA A 144 3.25 0.15 0.16
C ALA A 144 4.36 -0.45 -0.73
N ASP A 145 4.17 -0.39 -2.07
CA ASP A 145 5.15 -0.86 -3.05
C ASP A 145 6.39 0.03 -3.10
N LEU A 146 6.20 1.35 -3.07
CA LEU A 146 7.27 2.34 -3.09
C LEU A 146 8.16 2.25 -1.85
N ALA A 147 7.56 2.21 -0.67
CA ALA A 147 8.29 2.10 0.60
C ALA A 147 9.02 0.76 0.69
N ALA A 148 8.34 -0.33 0.33
CA ALA A 148 8.94 -1.66 0.30
C ALA A 148 10.13 -1.75 -0.65
N CYS A 149 10.03 -1.17 -1.87
CA CYS A 149 11.14 -1.14 -2.84
C CYS A 149 12.34 -0.36 -2.32
N ASN A 150 12.13 0.81 -1.72
CA ASN A 150 13.21 1.61 -1.13
C ASN A 150 13.96 0.82 -0.04
N LEU A 151 13.23 0.24 0.91
CA LEU A 151 13.81 -0.55 2.00
C LEU A 151 14.46 -1.85 1.48
N PHE A 152 13.89 -2.49 0.48
CA PHE A 152 14.45 -3.66 -0.21
C PHE A 152 15.81 -3.35 -0.84
N LEU A 153 15.89 -2.26 -1.60
CA LEU A 153 17.15 -1.84 -2.24
C LEU A 153 18.19 -1.40 -1.21
N LEU A 154 17.79 -0.71 -0.14
CA LEU A 154 18.66 -0.35 0.96
C LEU A 154 19.20 -1.60 1.67
N SER A 155 18.35 -2.58 1.97
CA SER A 155 18.74 -3.87 2.57
C SER A 155 19.78 -4.57 1.71
N PHE A 156 19.52 -4.69 0.40
CA PHE A 156 20.47 -5.28 -0.55
C PHE A 156 21.79 -4.52 -0.62
N LEU A 157 21.77 -3.19 -0.63
CA LEU A 157 22.97 -2.35 -0.66
C LEU A 157 23.79 -2.46 0.62
N VAL A 158 23.14 -2.53 1.78
CA VAL A 158 23.80 -2.74 3.08
C VAL A 158 24.39 -4.15 3.15
N TYR A 159 23.69 -5.16 2.63
CA TYR A 159 24.25 -6.51 2.51
C TYR A 159 25.45 -6.56 1.57
N ASN A 160 25.43 -5.85 0.44
CA ASN A 160 26.57 -5.76 -0.45
C ASN A 160 27.78 -5.08 0.24
N GLU A 161 27.55 -4.16 1.16
CA GLU A 161 28.62 -3.59 2.00
C GLU A 161 29.13 -4.60 3.02
N HIS A 162 28.26 -5.41 3.65
CA HIS A 162 28.67 -6.55 4.47
C HIS A 162 29.61 -7.49 3.70
N LEU A 163 29.28 -7.83 2.44
CA LEU A 163 30.15 -8.66 1.60
C LEU A 163 31.51 -8.02 1.36
N ARG A 164 31.56 -6.70 1.14
CA ARG A 164 32.80 -5.95 0.96
C ARG A 164 33.67 -6.00 2.23
N LEU A 165 33.09 -5.76 3.39
CA LEU A 165 33.77 -5.80 4.68
C LEU A 165 34.27 -7.21 5.00
N ARG A 166 33.47 -8.24 4.71
CA ARG A 166 33.84 -9.64 4.86
C ARG A 166 35.06 -10.00 4.01
N ASP A 167 35.09 -9.54 2.75
CA ASP A 167 36.19 -9.82 1.82
C ASP A 167 37.49 -9.09 2.24
N ILE A 168 37.42 -7.89 2.85
CA ILE A 168 38.57 -7.15 3.38
C ILE A 168 39.11 -7.84 4.65
N SER A 169 38.24 -8.15 5.61
CA SER A 169 38.63 -8.82 6.86
C SER A 169 39.32 -10.17 6.60
N GLY A 170 38.86 -10.91 5.59
CA GLY A 170 39.51 -12.15 5.21
C GLY A 170 40.90 -12.00 4.59
N LYS A 171 41.16 -10.92 3.82
CA LYS A 171 42.48 -10.62 3.25
C LYS A 171 43.48 -10.22 4.33
N MET A 172 43.03 -9.45 5.33
CA MET A 172 43.88 -9.09 6.45
C MET A 172 44.33 -10.33 7.27
N LYS A 173 43.42 -11.26 7.58
CA LYS A 173 43.76 -12.53 8.29
C LYS A 173 44.66 -13.48 7.47
N GLY A 174 44.59 -13.40 6.12
CA GLY A 174 45.46 -14.20 5.24
C GLY A 174 46.89 -13.63 5.05
N ASN A 175 47.03 -12.31 5.20
CA ASN A 175 48.30 -11.61 4.99
C ASN A 175 49.13 -11.42 6.29
N CYS A 176 48.55 -11.68 7.46
CA CYS A 176 49.32 -11.68 8.73
C CYS A 176 50.42 -12.77 8.82
N LEU A 177 50.48 -13.67 7.81
CA LEU A 177 51.62 -14.62 7.66
C LEU A 177 52.77 -14.14 6.74
N TYR A 178 52.63 -12.97 6.13
CA TYR A 178 53.68 -12.38 5.26
C TYR A 178 53.85 -10.87 5.51
N ARG A 179 54.86 -10.52 6.25
CA ARG A 179 55.68 -9.28 6.34
C ARG A 179 54.97 -7.90 6.42
N SER A 180 55.48 -7.14 7.39
CA SER A 180 55.10 -5.81 7.84
C SER A 180 55.38 -4.63 6.90
N ASP A 181 56.05 -4.81 5.75
CA ASP A 181 56.66 -3.68 5.01
C ASP A 181 55.80 -3.11 3.85
N ASP A 182 54.70 -3.78 3.44
CA ASP A 182 53.85 -3.32 2.34
C ASP A 182 52.73 -2.34 2.78
N PHE A 183 52.64 -2.02 4.06
CA PHE A 183 51.54 -1.16 4.57
C PHE A 183 51.77 0.34 4.31
N VAL A 184 53.04 0.78 4.14
CA VAL A 184 53.38 2.20 3.93
C VAL A 184 53.13 2.63 2.46
N ARG A 185 53.29 1.73 1.50
CA ARG A 185 53.12 2.04 0.06
C ARG A 185 51.70 2.08 -0.47
N ALA A 186 50.75 1.49 0.24
CA ALA A 186 49.32 1.51 -0.15
C ALA A 186 48.61 2.85 0.12
N ARG A 187 49.26 3.76 0.88
CA ARG A 187 48.65 5.03 1.30
C ARG A 187 48.78 6.15 0.23
N SER A 188 49.74 6.03 -0.68
CA SER A 188 50.04 7.10 -1.65
C SER A 188 49.28 7.03 -2.99
N LEU A 189 48.50 5.96 -3.25
CA LEU A 189 47.79 5.77 -4.54
C LEU A 189 46.26 5.99 -4.43
N SER A 190 45.75 6.53 -3.34
CA SER A 190 44.30 6.66 -3.13
C SER A 190 43.73 8.08 -3.09
N THR A 191 44.48 9.10 -3.50
CA THR A 191 44.06 10.51 -3.39
C THR A 191 43.10 11.00 -4.47
N GLY A 192 42.75 10.16 -5.48
CA GLY A 192 41.81 10.53 -6.57
C GLY A 192 40.33 10.23 -6.32
N ASP A 193 39.98 9.46 -5.31
CA ASP A 193 38.61 8.94 -5.16
C ASP A 193 37.96 9.27 -3.79
N GLN A 194 38.54 10.17 -3.02
CA GLN A 194 38.06 10.48 -1.65
C GLN A 194 36.75 11.25 -1.61
N ASN A 195 36.40 12.04 -2.59
CA ASN A 195 35.20 12.88 -2.57
C ASN A 195 33.89 12.14 -2.84
N PHE A 196 33.94 10.89 -3.35
CA PHE A 196 32.69 10.07 -3.54
C PHE A 196 32.44 9.12 -2.38
N ARG A 197 33.44 8.78 -1.61
CA ARG A 197 33.31 7.96 -0.40
C ARG A 197 32.53 8.66 0.71
N LEU A 198 32.47 9.98 0.71
CA LEU A 198 31.80 10.80 1.75
C LEU A 198 30.26 10.81 1.65
N SER A 199 29.64 10.60 0.48
CA SER A 199 28.18 10.77 0.36
C SER A 199 27.35 9.53 0.78
N CYS A 200 27.73 8.32 0.41
CA CYS A 200 27.03 7.10 0.87
C CYS A 200 27.68 6.51 2.14
N HIS A 201 29.00 6.62 2.30
CA HIS A 201 29.68 6.24 3.51
C HIS A 201 29.41 7.24 4.63
N GLY A 202 29.29 8.54 4.31
CA GLY A 202 28.85 9.59 5.22
C GLY A 202 27.42 9.40 5.70
N LEU A 203 26.48 9.05 4.83
CA LEU A 203 25.08 8.80 5.21
C LEU A 203 24.96 7.55 6.09
N VAL A 204 25.64 6.46 5.72
CA VAL A 204 25.66 5.23 6.53
C VAL A 204 26.42 5.48 7.85
N GLN A 205 27.55 6.18 7.85
CA GLN A 205 28.26 6.58 9.08
C GLN A 205 27.45 7.60 9.90
N GLN A 206 26.71 8.49 9.27
CA GLN A 206 25.87 9.46 9.97
C GLN A 206 24.64 8.79 10.62
N ILE A 207 24.03 7.81 9.95
CA ILE A 207 22.98 6.95 10.52
C ILE A 207 23.54 6.14 11.69
N PHE A 208 24.73 5.52 11.54
CA PHE A 208 25.36 4.77 12.63
C PHE A 208 25.90 5.67 13.75
N SER A 209 26.38 6.88 13.45
CA SER A 209 26.79 7.87 14.45
C SER A 209 25.58 8.40 15.24
N ASN A 210 24.45 8.64 14.59
CA ASN A 210 23.22 9.06 15.25
C ASN A 210 22.64 7.91 16.07
N PHE A 211 22.69 6.66 15.60
CA PHE A 211 22.31 5.48 16.38
C PHE A 211 23.22 5.25 17.59
N ARG A 212 24.54 5.48 17.46
CA ARG A 212 25.51 5.44 18.58
C ARG A 212 25.25 6.56 19.59
N LYS A 213 24.84 7.74 19.16
CA LYS A 213 24.43 8.85 20.04
C LYS A 213 23.14 8.52 20.78
N LEU A 214 22.17 7.88 20.12
CA LEU A 214 20.91 7.43 20.74
C LEU A 214 21.12 6.31 21.77
N LEU A 215 22.03 5.36 21.50
CA LEU A 215 22.44 4.31 22.46
C LEU A 215 23.20 4.87 23.67
N LYS A 216 24.05 5.91 23.47
CA LYS A 216 24.74 6.60 24.57
C LYS A 216 23.84 7.54 25.36
N ALA A 217 22.73 7.99 24.81
CA ALA A 217 21.79 8.90 25.47
C ALA A 217 20.80 8.21 26.44
N GLY A 218 20.87 6.91 26.67
CA GLY A 218 20.20 6.22 27.78
C GLY A 218 18.65 6.23 27.75
N LYS A 219 18.00 6.45 26.61
CA LYS A 219 16.53 6.55 26.49
C LYS A 219 15.83 5.26 26.06
N MET A 220 16.46 4.10 26.18
CA MET A 220 15.76 2.81 26.15
C MET A 220 16.12 2.02 27.41
N GLY A 221 15.12 1.67 28.18
CA GLY A 221 15.25 0.87 29.37
C GLY A 221 15.77 -0.55 29.07
N PRO A 222 16.34 -1.25 30.07
CA PRO A 222 17.08 -2.48 29.85
C PRO A 222 16.15 -3.66 29.57
N LEU A 223 16.28 -4.26 28.38
CA LEU A 223 15.86 -5.63 28.12
C LEU A 223 16.80 -6.54 28.94
N ARG A 224 16.27 -7.10 30.02
CA ARG A 224 16.95 -8.13 30.81
C ARG A 224 17.13 -9.39 29.95
N LEU A 225 18.36 -9.65 29.55
CA LEU A 225 18.80 -10.97 29.14
C LEU A 225 19.45 -11.63 30.37
N ILE A 226 18.90 -12.76 30.74
CA ILE A 226 19.33 -13.65 31.81
C ILE A 226 20.76 -14.08 31.51
N SER A 227 21.71 -13.75 32.40
CA SER A 227 23.06 -14.31 32.42
C SER A 227 23.19 -15.23 33.62
N GLY A 228 23.54 -16.49 33.35
CA GLY A 228 23.96 -17.42 34.36
C GLY A 228 25.40 -17.13 34.84
N ASP A 229 25.60 -17.44 36.09
CA ASP A 229 26.76 -17.17 36.94
C ASP A 229 28.08 -17.81 36.48
N GLY A 230 29.18 -17.17 36.90
CA GLY A 230 30.40 -17.93 37.18
C GLY A 230 31.72 -17.17 37.17
N LEU A 231 32.14 -16.79 38.35
CA LEU A 231 33.53 -16.70 38.86
C LEU A 231 34.55 -15.74 38.30
N GLY A 232 34.93 -14.83 39.18
CA GLY A 232 36.05 -13.93 39.02
C GLY A 232 37.41 -14.54 39.23
N TYR A 233 38.42 -13.88 38.67
CA TYR A 233 39.77 -13.74 39.24
C TYR A 233 40.41 -12.42 38.80
N ALA A 234 40.78 -11.61 39.79
CA ALA A 234 41.55 -10.40 39.61
C ALA A 234 43.04 -10.79 39.60
N VAL A 235 43.78 -10.31 38.56
CA VAL A 235 45.25 -10.18 38.68
C VAL A 235 45.61 -8.80 38.20
N LYS A 236 46.10 -7.97 39.13
CA LYS A 236 46.87 -6.74 38.84
C LYS A 236 48.26 -7.17 38.37
N THR A 237 48.69 -6.62 37.24
CA THR A 237 50.11 -6.39 36.96
C THR A 237 50.26 -5.07 36.21
N GLU A 238 50.93 -4.14 36.88
CA GLU A 238 51.48 -2.92 36.30
C GLU A 238 52.73 -3.30 35.50
N GLY A 239 52.87 -2.68 34.28
CA GLY A 239 54.10 -2.82 33.50
C GLY A 239 53.93 -2.23 32.08
N SER A 240 54.28 -1.00 31.99
CA SER A 240 54.70 -0.21 30.80
C SER A 240 55.03 -0.97 29.50
N SER A 241 54.24 -0.69 28.41
CA SER A 241 54.80 -0.46 27.07
C SER A 241 53.75 0.21 26.15
N LYS A 242 53.90 1.49 25.90
CA LYS A 242 53.19 2.27 24.86
C LYS A 242 53.74 1.84 23.50
N GLY A 243 52.97 1.02 22.74
CA GLY A 243 53.38 0.71 21.36
C GLY A 243 52.51 -0.21 20.54
N SER A 244 51.49 -0.89 21.10
CA SER A 244 50.73 -1.91 20.36
C SER A 244 49.21 -1.77 20.38
N GLU A 245 48.64 -0.74 21.00
CA GLU A 245 47.17 -0.61 21.15
C GLU A 245 46.46 -0.10 19.88
N SER A 246 47.15 0.53 18.89
CA SER A 246 46.49 1.08 17.73
C SER A 246 46.10 0.05 16.62
N SER A 247 46.77 -1.11 16.60
CA SER A 247 46.51 -2.14 15.57
C SER A 247 45.42 -3.13 15.96
N VAL A 248 45.22 -3.37 17.27
CA VAL A 248 44.18 -4.29 17.79
C VAL A 248 42.80 -3.62 17.69
N SER A 249 42.68 -2.34 18.05
CA SER A 249 41.42 -1.59 18.00
C SER A 249 40.86 -1.46 16.58
N VAL A 250 41.73 -1.28 15.56
CA VAL A 250 41.30 -1.19 14.15
C VAL A 250 40.78 -2.52 13.61
N SER A 251 41.24 -3.66 14.11
CA SER A 251 40.74 -4.97 13.69
C SER A 251 39.39 -5.33 14.31
N GLU A 252 39.13 -4.96 15.56
CA GLU A 252 37.87 -5.19 16.28
C GLU A 252 36.76 -4.31 15.72
N ASP A 253 37.00 -3.04 15.46
CA ASP A 253 36.03 -2.13 14.83
C ASP A 253 35.58 -2.62 13.43
N SER A 254 36.47 -3.24 12.66
CA SER A 254 36.13 -3.79 11.34
C SER A 254 35.23 -5.04 11.41
N GLU A 255 35.47 -5.91 12.41
CA GLU A 255 34.63 -7.10 12.65
C GLU A 255 33.23 -6.69 13.16
N LEU A 256 33.16 -5.77 14.11
CA LEU A 256 31.89 -5.23 14.61
C LEU A 256 31.07 -4.61 13.47
N LEU A 257 31.65 -3.76 12.63
CA LEU A 257 30.98 -3.09 11.51
C LEU A 257 30.43 -4.10 10.48
N LYS A 258 31.15 -5.20 10.25
CA LYS A 258 30.70 -6.29 9.38
C LYS A 258 29.40 -6.94 9.92
N TRP A 259 29.31 -7.26 11.19
CA TRP A 259 28.12 -7.88 11.77
C TRP A 259 26.98 -6.89 11.92
N LEU A 260 27.25 -5.63 12.25
CA LEU A 260 26.26 -4.55 12.26
C LEU A 260 25.65 -4.33 10.87
N SER A 261 26.44 -4.45 9.81
CA SER A 261 25.90 -4.33 8.45
C SER A 261 24.99 -5.51 8.06
N LEU A 262 25.27 -6.73 8.52
CA LEU A 262 24.39 -7.87 8.33
C LEU A 262 23.08 -7.71 9.09
N SER A 263 23.15 -7.33 10.37
CA SER A 263 21.98 -7.06 11.21
C SER A 263 21.14 -5.91 10.65
N GLY A 264 21.79 -4.84 10.18
CA GLY A 264 21.13 -3.73 9.50
C GLY A 264 20.40 -4.14 8.21
N ALA A 265 21.01 -5.04 7.42
CA ALA A 265 20.36 -5.58 6.22
C ALA A 265 19.10 -6.41 6.59
N LEU A 266 19.17 -7.23 7.62
CA LEU A 266 18.01 -7.99 8.12
C LEU A 266 16.94 -7.07 8.71
N GLY A 267 17.31 -6.06 9.49
CA GLY A 267 16.37 -5.07 10.04
C GLY A 267 15.62 -4.31 8.93
N LEU A 268 16.33 -3.88 7.88
CA LEU A 268 15.73 -3.25 6.70
C LEU A 268 14.82 -4.22 5.92
N ALA A 269 15.20 -5.50 5.81
CA ALA A 269 14.37 -6.53 5.20
C ALA A 269 13.05 -6.73 5.98
N GLY A 270 13.13 -6.76 7.33
CA GLY A 270 11.95 -6.80 8.19
C GLY A 270 11.05 -5.59 8.02
N ALA A 271 11.61 -4.38 8.04
CA ALA A 271 10.86 -3.15 7.80
C ALA A 271 10.22 -3.12 6.40
N ALA A 272 10.92 -3.59 5.37
CA ALA A 272 10.38 -3.73 4.03
C ALA A 272 9.17 -4.69 3.98
N THR A 273 9.26 -5.81 4.70
CA THR A 273 8.18 -6.81 4.81
C THR A 273 6.96 -6.26 5.55
N LEU A 274 7.17 -5.38 6.55
CA LEU A 274 6.09 -4.67 7.26
C LEU A 274 5.46 -3.54 6.42
N CYS A 275 6.09 -3.12 5.32
CA CYS A 275 5.46 -2.26 4.31
C CYS A 275 4.68 -3.07 3.27
N LYS A 276 5.27 -4.16 2.74
CA LYS A 276 4.61 -5.07 1.80
C LYS A 276 5.26 -6.46 1.79
N GLU A 277 4.44 -7.49 1.75
CA GLU A 277 4.80 -8.91 1.91
C GLU A 277 5.89 -9.40 0.92
N PRO A 278 5.84 -9.09 -0.39
CA PRO A 278 6.83 -9.58 -1.36
C PRO A 278 8.26 -9.11 -1.08
N ALA A 279 8.44 -8.07 -0.25
CA ALA A 279 9.78 -7.54 0.06
C ALA A 279 10.65 -8.51 0.87
N ILE A 280 10.09 -9.53 1.53
CA ILE A 280 10.85 -10.59 2.20
C ILE A 280 11.82 -11.29 1.25
N THR A 281 11.53 -11.27 -0.05
CA THR A 281 12.36 -11.90 -1.10
C THR A 281 13.74 -11.25 -1.28
N VAL A 282 14.01 -10.12 -0.61
CA VAL A 282 15.38 -9.57 -0.53
C VAL A 282 16.35 -10.54 0.13
N VAL A 283 15.87 -11.35 1.09
CA VAL A 283 16.72 -12.32 1.79
C VAL A 283 17.22 -13.41 0.83
N PRO A 284 16.37 -14.19 0.12
CA PRO A 284 16.85 -15.15 -0.87
C PRO A 284 17.61 -14.47 -2.01
N LEU A 285 17.29 -13.23 -2.39
CA LEU A 285 18.08 -12.49 -3.37
C LEU A 285 19.52 -12.23 -2.90
N CYS A 286 19.71 -11.83 -1.65
CA CYS A 286 21.03 -11.63 -1.05
C CYS A 286 21.82 -12.96 -1.00
N ILE A 287 21.15 -14.06 -0.68
CA ILE A 287 21.75 -15.40 -0.67
C ILE A 287 22.21 -15.80 -2.09
N VAL A 288 21.31 -15.67 -3.08
CA VAL A 288 21.62 -15.98 -4.49
C VAL A 288 22.78 -15.12 -4.97
N TYR A 289 22.77 -13.82 -4.66
CA TYR A 289 23.86 -12.92 -5.04
C TYR A 289 25.20 -13.30 -4.41
N ASP A 290 25.21 -13.69 -3.14
CA ASP A 290 26.44 -14.15 -2.46
C ASP A 290 26.92 -15.49 -3.05
N LEU A 291 25.99 -16.41 -3.39
CA LEU A 291 26.33 -17.66 -4.07
C LEU A 291 26.95 -17.43 -5.47
N LEU A 292 26.38 -16.52 -6.25
CA LEU A 292 26.86 -16.20 -7.61
C LEU A 292 28.17 -15.40 -7.64
N ARG A 293 28.48 -14.65 -6.59
CA ARG A 293 29.67 -13.79 -6.52
C ARG A 293 30.99 -14.55 -6.50
N GLY A 294 30.96 -15.83 -6.32
CA GLY A 294 32.13 -16.67 -6.55
C GLY A 294 32.68 -17.41 -5.38
N TYR A 295 33.00 -18.65 -5.71
CA TYR A 295 33.59 -19.70 -4.88
C TYR A 295 35.08 -19.46 -4.60
N ARG A 296 35.60 -18.35 -4.93
CA ARG A 296 37.01 -18.04 -5.17
C ARG A 296 37.81 -17.66 -3.93
N GLN A 297 37.68 -18.37 -2.78
CA GLN A 297 38.56 -18.01 -1.65
C GLN A 297 38.82 -19.14 -0.65
N ASN A 298 40.00 -19.10 -0.03
CA ASN A 298 40.57 -19.93 1.03
C ASN A 298 39.56 -20.40 2.10
N THR A 299 39.85 -21.53 2.73
CA THR A 299 39.00 -22.17 3.74
C THR A 299 38.41 -21.26 4.83
N VAL A 300 39.11 -20.18 5.23
CA VAL A 300 38.65 -19.19 6.21
C VAL A 300 37.52 -18.33 5.65
N HIS A 301 37.59 -17.93 4.39
CA HIS A 301 36.52 -17.17 3.72
C HIS A 301 35.26 -18.03 3.51
N HIS A 302 35.44 -19.32 3.28
CA HIS A 302 34.32 -20.26 3.14
C HIS A 302 33.47 -20.36 4.42
N LYS A 303 34.09 -20.48 5.59
CA LYS A 303 33.40 -20.53 6.89
C LYS A 303 32.58 -19.25 7.15
N ASN A 304 33.19 -18.07 6.95
CA ASN A 304 32.49 -16.80 7.17
C ASN A 304 31.34 -16.56 6.19
N ARG A 305 31.46 -17.06 4.97
CA ARG A 305 30.36 -17.02 3.98
C ARG A 305 29.16 -17.84 4.43
N TRP A 306 29.37 -19.11 4.80
CA TRP A 306 28.29 -19.96 5.27
C TRP A 306 27.65 -19.41 6.57
N ARG A 307 28.42 -18.85 7.48
CA ARG A 307 27.87 -18.14 8.64
C ARG A 307 26.92 -17.00 8.24
N SER A 308 27.32 -16.16 7.27
CA SER A 308 26.45 -15.09 6.77
C SER A 308 25.18 -15.64 6.12
N ILE A 309 25.29 -16.69 5.30
CA ILE A 309 24.14 -17.33 4.64
C ILE A 309 23.21 -17.99 5.66
N CYS A 310 23.76 -18.69 6.66
CA CYS A 310 22.95 -19.29 7.73
C CYS A 310 22.18 -18.23 8.51
N LEU A 311 22.84 -17.12 8.92
CA LEU A 311 22.18 -16.04 9.64
C LEU A 311 21.09 -15.35 8.80
N LEU A 312 21.33 -15.12 7.49
CA LEU A 312 20.31 -14.63 6.59
C LEU A 312 19.13 -15.60 6.47
N SER A 313 19.41 -16.87 6.28
CA SER A 313 18.37 -17.91 6.14
C SER A 313 17.54 -18.02 7.42
N THR A 314 18.20 -18.08 8.59
CA THR A 314 17.51 -18.12 9.89
C THR A 314 16.66 -16.87 10.08
N GLY A 315 17.22 -15.68 9.87
CA GLY A 315 16.48 -14.41 9.97
C GLY A 315 15.29 -14.35 8.99
N GLY A 316 15.47 -14.80 7.76
CA GLY A 316 14.40 -14.88 6.76
C GLY A 316 13.29 -15.86 7.15
N VAL A 317 13.64 -17.05 7.64
CA VAL A 317 12.66 -18.04 8.12
C VAL A 317 11.90 -17.52 9.34
N THR A 318 12.60 -16.87 10.28
CA THR A 318 11.97 -16.24 11.45
C THR A 318 10.98 -15.14 11.04
N MET A 319 11.36 -14.27 10.10
CA MET A 319 10.47 -13.24 9.56
C MET A 319 9.24 -13.85 8.90
N LEU A 320 9.43 -14.91 8.08
CA LEU A 320 8.33 -15.60 7.40
C LEU A 320 7.40 -16.28 8.42
N TYR A 321 7.95 -16.94 9.44
CA TYR A 321 7.18 -17.58 10.50
C TYR A 321 6.30 -16.57 11.25
N TRP A 322 6.87 -15.46 11.71
CA TRP A 322 6.11 -14.42 12.39
C TRP A 322 5.07 -13.79 11.47
N ARG A 323 5.42 -13.57 10.19
CA ARG A 323 4.47 -13.01 9.21
C ARG A 323 3.26 -13.92 9.00
N LEU A 324 3.48 -15.24 8.87
CA LEU A 324 2.40 -16.22 8.73
C LEU A 324 1.54 -16.33 10.00
N ARG A 325 2.17 -16.25 11.16
CA ARG A 325 1.44 -16.26 12.46
C ARG A 325 0.56 -15.03 12.63
N LEU A 326 1.07 -13.85 12.27
CA LEU A 326 0.33 -12.58 12.37
C LEU A 326 -0.77 -12.43 11.30
N ALA A 327 -0.59 -13.04 10.13
CA ALA A 327 -1.59 -12.97 9.07
C ALA A 327 -2.88 -13.74 9.35
N GLY A 328 -2.86 -14.69 10.30
CA GLY A 328 -4.00 -15.54 10.60
C GLY A 328 -4.34 -16.53 9.47
N ALA A 329 -5.62 -16.85 9.33
CA ALA A 329 -6.11 -17.71 8.27
C ALA A 329 -5.97 -17.03 6.88
N PRO A 330 -5.67 -17.78 5.80
CA PRO A 330 -5.59 -17.19 4.47
C PRO A 330 -6.95 -16.59 4.07
N PRO A 331 -6.96 -15.36 3.50
CA PRO A 331 -8.20 -14.70 3.11
C PRO A 331 -8.93 -15.50 2.02
N THR A 332 -10.24 -15.54 2.10
CA THR A 332 -11.10 -16.13 1.05
C THR A 332 -11.39 -15.07 0.00
N PHE A 333 -10.88 -15.27 -1.23
CA PHE A 333 -11.15 -14.39 -2.36
C PHE A 333 -12.41 -14.81 -3.12
N ALA A 334 -13.14 -13.84 -3.68
CA ALA A 334 -14.25 -14.12 -4.55
C ALA A 334 -13.80 -14.80 -5.85
N THR A 335 -14.65 -15.68 -6.41
CA THR A 335 -14.33 -16.34 -7.69
C THR A 335 -14.11 -15.34 -8.82
N ALA A 336 -14.73 -14.16 -8.75
CA ALA A 336 -14.57 -13.09 -9.72
C ALA A 336 -13.18 -12.44 -9.67
N ASP A 337 -12.52 -12.40 -8.50
CA ASP A 337 -11.22 -11.75 -8.35
C ASP A 337 -10.11 -12.56 -9.02
N ASN A 338 -10.15 -13.90 -8.89
CA ASN A 338 -9.22 -14.82 -9.54
C ASN A 338 -9.95 -16.10 -9.99
N PRO A 339 -10.60 -16.07 -11.17
CA PRO A 339 -11.36 -17.22 -11.67
C PRO A 339 -10.48 -18.45 -11.90
N ALA A 340 -9.23 -18.24 -12.32
CA ALA A 340 -8.30 -19.35 -12.58
C ALA A 340 -7.96 -20.12 -11.29
N ALA A 341 -7.84 -19.45 -10.14
CA ALA A 341 -7.57 -20.10 -8.85
C ALA A 341 -8.72 -21.01 -8.36
N ARG A 342 -9.95 -20.73 -8.80
CA ARG A 342 -11.17 -21.44 -8.41
C ARG A 342 -11.68 -22.41 -9.48
N ASP A 343 -10.96 -22.54 -10.58
CA ASP A 343 -11.32 -23.50 -11.64
C ASP A 343 -11.19 -24.95 -11.11
N PRO A 344 -12.20 -25.81 -11.29
CA PRO A 344 -12.14 -27.19 -10.82
C PRO A 344 -11.06 -28.01 -11.54
N ALA A 345 -10.79 -27.73 -12.82
CA ALA A 345 -9.82 -28.46 -13.63
C ALA A 345 -8.38 -28.04 -13.28
N LEU A 346 -7.58 -28.99 -12.76
CA LEU A 346 -6.17 -28.78 -12.45
C LEU A 346 -5.36 -28.36 -13.69
N LEU A 347 -5.68 -28.94 -14.86
CA LEU A 347 -5.03 -28.60 -16.12
C LEU A 347 -5.21 -27.12 -16.48
N THR A 348 -6.43 -26.60 -16.40
CA THR A 348 -6.76 -25.18 -16.63
C THR A 348 -5.96 -24.28 -15.70
N ARG A 349 -5.90 -24.62 -14.40
CA ARG A 349 -5.11 -23.86 -13.41
C ARG A 349 -3.63 -23.86 -13.77
N ALA A 350 -3.06 -25.04 -14.04
CA ALA A 350 -1.63 -25.18 -14.35
C ALA A 350 -1.23 -24.41 -15.61
N LEU A 351 -1.98 -24.56 -16.71
CA LEU A 351 -1.70 -23.88 -17.97
C LEU A 351 -1.86 -22.36 -17.84
N THR A 352 -2.93 -21.92 -17.20
CA THR A 352 -3.18 -20.48 -17.00
C THR A 352 -2.09 -19.86 -16.11
N PHE A 353 -1.74 -20.47 -14.99
CA PHE A 353 -0.68 -19.93 -14.10
C PHE A 353 0.71 -19.99 -14.73
N ALA A 354 0.99 -20.97 -15.58
CA ALA A 354 2.23 -21.00 -16.35
C ALA A 354 2.31 -19.83 -17.37
N TYR A 355 1.17 -19.36 -17.90
CA TYR A 355 1.11 -18.26 -18.85
C TYR A 355 1.22 -16.88 -18.17
N LEU A 356 0.68 -16.68 -16.94
CA LEU A 356 0.64 -15.37 -16.28
C LEU A 356 2.01 -14.69 -16.16
N PRO A 357 3.14 -15.35 -15.81
CA PRO A 357 4.46 -14.73 -15.79
C PRO A 357 4.88 -14.15 -17.14
N ILE A 358 4.48 -14.78 -18.24
CA ILE A 358 4.78 -14.30 -19.60
C ILE A 358 3.97 -13.04 -19.89
N PHE A 359 2.70 -13.05 -19.54
CA PHE A 359 1.84 -11.87 -19.68
C PHE A 359 2.37 -10.68 -18.85
N ASN A 360 2.81 -10.91 -17.62
CA ASN A 360 3.45 -9.88 -16.79
C ASN A 360 4.77 -9.39 -17.41
N PHE A 361 5.56 -10.27 -18.02
CA PHE A 361 6.77 -9.89 -18.76
C PHE A 361 6.43 -9.08 -20.02
N TYR A 362 5.35 -9.44 -20.72
CA TYR A 362 4.83 -8.66 -21.85
C TYR A 362 4.45 -7.22 -21.41
N LEU A 363 3.81 -7.03 -20.27
CA LEU A 363 3.49 -5.70 -19.73
C LEU A 363 4.74 -4.87 -19.41
N LEU A 364 5.86 -5.51 -19.01
CA LEU A 364 7.14 -4.82 -18.83
C LEU A 364 7.78 -4.42 -20.17
N LEU A 365 7.60 -5.22 -21.23
CA LEU A 365 8.16 -4.93 -22.56
C LEU A 365 7.33 -3.91 -23.34
N PHE A 366 6.00 -4.04 -23.26
CA PHE A 366 5.02 -3.26 -24.03
C PHE A 366 3.93 -2.67 -23.13
N PRO A 367 4.24 -1.64 -22.33
CA PRO A 367 3.32 -1.07 -21.34
C PRO A 367 2.31 -0.09 -21.96
N PHE A 368 1.66 -0.50 -23.07
CA PHE A 368 0.69 0.35 -23.77
C PHE A 368 -0.75 0.12 -23.33
N HIS A 369 -1.09 -1.14 -23.01
CA HIS A 369 -2.43 -1.52 -22.55
C HIS A 369 -2.36 -1.81 -21.05
N LEU A 370 -2.73 -0.81 -20.25
CA LEU A 370 -2.71 -0.86 -18.80
C LEU A 370 -4.12 -0.67 -18.25
N SER A 371 -4.47 -1.38 -17.17
CA SER A 371 -5.78 -1.35 -16.53
C SER A 371 -5.64 -1.19 -15.01
N PHE A 372 -6.61 -0.57 -14.36
CA PHE A 372 -6.66 -0.53 -12.91
C PHE A 372 -6.98 -1.91 -12.29
N ASP A 373 -7.54 -2.82 -13.10
CA ASP A 373 -7.98 -4.13 -12.63
C ASP A 373 -8.00 -5.14 -13.78
N TRP A 374 -7.38 -6.31 -13.54
CA TRP A 374 -7.29 -7.43 -14.47
C TRP A 374 -8.06 -8.66 -13.96
N SER A 375 -9.05 -8.47 -13.09
CA SER A 375 -9.88 -9.53 -12.53
C SER A 375 -10.90 -10.07 -13.55
N MET A 376 -11.72 -11.00 -13.10
CA MET A 376 -12.73 -11.68 -13.90
C MET A 376 -12.07 -12.42 -15.09
N ASP A 377 -12.61 -12.30 -16.29
CA ASP A 377 -12.10 -12.96 -17.50
C ASP A 377 -11.33 -11.96 -18.41
N ALA A 378 -10.75 -10.88 -17.83
CA ALA A 378 -9.90 -9.94 -18.58
C ALA A 378 -8.70 -10.67 -19.24
N ILE A 379 -8.22 -11.75 -18.63
CA ILE A 379 -7.29 -12.71 -19.23
C ILE A 379 -8.02 -14.05 -19.31
N PRO A 380 -8.44 -14.48 -20.50
CA PRO A 380 -9.16 -15.74 -20.67
C PRO A 380 -8.33 -16.94 -20.21
N ARG A 381 -8.95 -17.85 -19.46
CA ARG A 381 -8.34 -19.08 -18.96
C ARG A 381 -7.91 -19.97 -20.11
N ILE A 382 -6.84 -20.73 -19.91
CA ILE A 382 -6.34 -21.73 -20.88
C ILE A 382 -6.90 -23.09 -20.50
N THR A 383 -7.87 -23.56 -21.26
CA THR A 383 -8.59 -24.80 -20.96
C THR A 383 -8.09 -25.99 -21.75
N SER A 384 -7.32 -25.76 -22.84
CA SER A 384 -6.84 -26.80 -23.75
C SER A 384 -5.31 -26.76 -23.87
N LEU A 385 -4.69 -27.95 -24.03
CA LEU A 385 -3.28 -28.08 -24.39
C LEU A 385 -2.95 -27.53 -25.79
N PHE A 386 -3.92 -27.50 -26.69
CA PHE A 386 -3.77 -27.00 -28.07
C PHE A 386 -3.93 -25.48 -28.18
N ASP A 387 -4.15 -24.78 -27.08
CA ASP A 387 -4.22 -23.32 -27.08
C ASP A 387 -2.85 -22.73 -27.52
N PRO A 388 -2.81 -21.83 -28.53
CA PRO A 388 -1.55 -21.30 -29.08
C PRO A 388 -0.70 -20.55 -28.05
N ARG A 389 -1.31 -20.05 -26.96
CA ARG A 389 -0.59 -19.43 -25.85
C ARG A 389 0.37 -20.39 -25.15
N ASN A 390 0.12 -21.72 -25.22
CA ASN A 390 1.02 -22.73 -24.66
C ASN A 390 2.35 -22.80 -25.42
N ILE A 391 2.36 -22.56 -26.74
CA ILE A 391 3.59 -22.46 -27.52
C ILE A 391 4.44 -21.28 -27.06
N VAL A 392 3.82 -20.12 -26.84
CA VAL A 392 4.50 -18.93 -26.31
C VAL A 392 5.08 -19.23 -24.92
N THR A 393 4.30 -19.93 -24.08
CA THR A 393 4.69 -20.35 -22.73
C THR A 393 5.92 -21.25 -22.77
N ALA A 394 5.89 -22.32 -23.56
CA ALA A 394 7.00 -23.27 -23.71
C ALA A 394 8.26 -22.59 -24.28
N THR A 395 8.08 -21.72 -25.28
CA THR A 395 9.19 -20.99 -25.92
C THR A 395 9.86 -20.05 -24.91
N PHE A 396 9.07 -19.27 -24.14
CA PHE A 396 9.59 -18.37 -23.14
C PHE A 396 10.44 -19.09 -22.09
N TYR A 397 9.89 -20.14 -21.47
CA TYR A 397 10.64 -20.89 -20.45
C TYR A 397 11.86 -21.59 -21.03
N THR A 398 11.79 -22.06 -22.26
CA THR A 398 12.94 -22.67 -22.95
C THR A 398 14.06 -21.64 -23.16
N ILE A 399 13.72 -20.42 -23.60
CA ILE A 399 14.71 -19.35 -23.80
C ILE A 399 15.34 -18.95 -22.46
N VAL A 400 14.53 -18.66 -21.44
CA VAL A 400 15.02 -18.24 -20.12
C VAL A 400 15.90 -19.32 -19.50
N SER A 401 15.46 -20.61 -19.57
CA SER A 401 16.24 -21.74 -19.06
C SER A 401 17.57 -21.93 -19.82
N LYS A 402 17.57 -21.82 -21.15
CA LYS A 402 18.81 -21.89 -21.97
C LYS A 402 19.78 -20.75 -21.63
N VAL A 403 19.27 -19.53 -21.46
CA VAL A 403 20.09 -18.35 -21.07
C VAL A 403 20.69 -18.55 -19.70
N ALA A 404 19.88 -18.92 -18.70
CA ALA A 404 20.33 -19.20 -17.34
C ALA A 404 21.35 -20.36 -17.31
N TRP A 405 21.03 -21.47 -17.97
CA TRP A 405 21.91 -22.64 -18.05
C TRP A 405 23.28 -22.32 -18.69
N ARG A 406 23.28 -21.60 -19.81
CA ARG A 406 24.53 -21.15 -20.44
C ARG A 406 25.38 -20.27 -19.54
N ALA A 407 24.71 -19.37 -18.79
CA ALA A 407 25.41 -18.50 -17.85
C ALA A 407 26.01 -19.32 -16.69
N ILE A 408 25.27 -20.24 -16.10
CA ILE A 408 25.72 -21.11 -14.99
C ILE A 408 26.83 -22.06 -15.47
N LYS A 409 26.60 -22.82 -16.58
CA LYS A 409 27.58 -23.76 -17.09
C LYS A 409 28.94 -23.15 -17.37
N HIS A 410 28.96 -21.96 -17.94
CA HIS A 410 30.19 -21.28 -18.24
C HIS A 410 30.94 -20.76 -17.00
N GLU A 411 30.25 -20.28 -15.98
CA GLU A 411 30.90 -19.89 -14.72
C GLU A 411 31.47 -21.14 -14.01
N PHE A 412 30.72 -22.25 -14.02
CA PHE A 412 31.18 -23.52 -13.46
C PHE A 412 32.40 -24.11 -14.20
N LEU A 413 32.41 -24.09 -15.54
CA LEU A 413 33.57 -24.55 -16.33
C LEU A 413 34.79 -23.68 -16.14
N ARG A 414 34.61 -22.36 -15.97
CA ARG A 414 35.70 -21.44 -15.65
C ARG A 414 36.29 -21.74 -14.27
N GLU A 415 35.48 -22.04 -13.26
CA GLU A 415 35.98 -22.45 -11.93
C GLU A 415 36.77 -23.75 -12.00
N LEU A 416 36.31 -24.74 -12.79
CA LEU A 416 37.02 -26.01 -12.97
C LEU A 416 38.39 -25.81 -13.63
N SER A 417 38.52 -24.92 -14.63
CA SER A 417 39.76 -24.64 -15.30
C SER A 417 40.75 -23.90 -14.38
N GLU A 418 40.30 -22.88 -13.64
CA GLU A 418 41.10 -22.14 -12.68
C GLU A 418 41.54 -23.02 -11.49
N SER A 419 40.71 -23.96 -11.04
CA SER A 419 41.07 -24.91 -9.98
C SER A 419 42.07 -25.97 -10.42
N LYS A 420 42.10 -26.34 -11.70
CA LYS A 420 43.12 -27.24 -12.32
C LYS A 420 44.47 -26.57 -12.46
N GLU A 421 44.53 -25.30 -12.86
CA GLU A 421 45.76 -24.54 -12.92
C GLU A 421 46.43 -24.33 -11.53
N ILE A 422 45.62 -24.17 -10.47
CA ILE A 422 46.14 -24.05 -9.09
C ILE A 422 46.65 -25.41 -8.55
N LYS A 423 46.11 -26.55 -8.98
CA LYS A 423 46.58 -27.88 -8.55
C LYS A 423 47.90 -28.31 -9.22
N VAL A 424 48.21 -27.81 -10.39
CA VAL A 424 49.47 -28.08 -11.09
C VAL A 424 50.70 -27.39 -10.46
N TYR A 425 50.45 -26.36 -9.64
CA TYR A 425 51.49 -25.62 -8.92
C TYR A 425 51.64 -26.02 -7.44
N LYS A 426 51.73 -27.29 -7.09
CA LYS A 426 52.31 -27.73 -5.84
C LYS A 426 53.81 -27.93 -6.08
N PRO A 427 54.68 -27.17 -5.39
CA PRO A 427 56.13 -27.44 -5.49
C PRO A 427 56.38 -28.81 -4.94
N ARG A 428 56.89 -29.72 -5.82
CA ARG A 428 57.48 -31.00 -5.40
C ARG A 428 58.84 -30.66 -4.85
N GLY A 429 59.09 -30.96 -3.58
CA GLY A 429 60.40 -31.08 -3.05
C GLY A 429 60.73 -30.15 -1.90
N SER A 430 60.56 -30.60 -0.70
CA SER A 430 61.24 -30.13 0.49
C SER A 430 62.71 -30.49 0.32
N CYS A 431 63.58 -29.52 -0.02
CA CYS A 431 65.00 -29.70 0.04
C CYS A 431 65.48 -29.64 1.53
N LYS A 432 65.68 -30.78 2.16
CA LYS A 432 66.35 -30.90 3.43
C LYS A 432 67.85 -30.79 3.18
N THR A 433 68.46 -29.60 3.30
CA THR A 433 69.92 -29.42 3.34
C THR A 433 70.41 -29.82 4.72
N LYS A 434 71.04 -30.99 4.81
CA LYS A 434 71.95 -31.36 5.91
C LYS A 434 73.30 -30.70 5.66
N TYR A 435 73.71 -29.78 6.49
CA TYR A 435 75.08 -29.30 6.58
C TYR A 435 75.94 -30.45 7.10
N LYS A 436 76.97 -30.91 6.32
CA LYS A 436 78.16 -31.56 6.79
C LYS A 436 79.34 -30.91 6.11
N SER A 437 80.11 -30.28 6.96
CA SER A 437 81.47 -29.81 6.68
C SER A 437 82.41 -30.97 6.29
N ASN A 438 83.10 -30.86 5.16
CA ASN A 438 84.48 -31.37 5.05
C ASN A 438 85.17 -30.76 3.85
N ILE A 439 86.37 -30.36 4.17
CA ILE A 439 87.51 -29.85 3.36
C ILE A 439 88.09 -30.98 2.56
N SER A 440 88.38 -30.90 1.27
CA SER A 440 89.67 -31.06 0.68
C SER A 440 89.66 -31.22 -0.85
N ARG A 441 90.51 -30.43 -1.47
CA ARG A 441 91.53 -30.66 -2.59
C ARG A 441 90.99 -31.07 -3.99
N HIS A 442 91.40 -30.21 -4.92
CA HIS A 442 91.64 -30.29 -6.39
C HIS A 442 92.19 -31.63 -6.84
N PRO A 443 92.25 -32.01 -8.17
CA PRO A 443 92.43 -31.18 -9.33
C PRO A 443 91.80 -31.63 -10.66
N HIS A 444 91.81 -30.71 -11.62
CA HIS A 444 91.85 -30.88 -13.14
C HIS A 444 91.28 -32.08 -13.87
N ARG A 445 90.53 -31.76 -14.89
CA ARG A 445 90.77 -31.99 -16.31
C ARG A 445 89.50 -31.87 -17.21
N ASN A 446 89.66 -30.97 -18.16
CA ASN A 446 89.38 -31.02 -19.61
C ASN A 446 88.24 -31.85 -20.24
N LEU A 447 87.64 -31.19 -21.18
CA LEU A 447 87.30 -31.54 -22.56
C LEU A 447 85.82 -31.71 -22.84
N GLU A 448 85.39 -30.82 -23.63
CA GLU A 448 84.86 -30.89 -24.97
C GLU A 448 83.38 -31.34 -25.19
N SER A 449 82.71 -30.46 -25.87
CA SER A 449 81.93 -30.53 -27.09
C SER A 449 80.42 -30.70 -27.03
N ALA A 450 79.81 -29.82 -27.75
CA ALA A 450 78.63 -29.91 -28.67
C ALA A 450 77.27 -30.33 -28.07
N ASP A 451 76.19 -29.70 -28.36
CA ASP A 451 75.60 -29.07 -29.55
C ASP A 451 74.31 -28.35 -29.21
N ARG A 452 74.15 -27.20 -29.73
CA ARG A 452 73.16 -26.48 -30.47
C ARG A 452 71.65 -26.77 -30.19
N ARG A 453 70.99 -25.66 -30.01
CA ARG A 453 69.74 -25.07 -30.56
C ARG A 453 68.62 -25.00 -29.54
N ALA A 454 67.96 -23.89 -29.38
CA ALA A 454 67.40 -22.91 -30.30
C ALA A 454 67.08 -21.57 -29.59
N TYR A 455 67.13 -20.57 -30.33
CA TYR A 455 66.95 -19.14 -30.15
C TYR A 455 65.64 -18.68 -29.51
N HIS A 456 65.72 -17.66 -28.67
CA HIS A 456 64.89 -16.46 -28.82
C HIS A 456 65.76 -15.22 -28.44
N ALA A 457 65.89 -14.32 -29.38
CA ALA A 457 66.73 -13.16 -29.34
C ALA A 457 66.25 -12.04 -28.38
N PRO A 458 67.16 -11.35 -27.69
CA PRO A 458 66.86 -10.09 -27.03
C PRO A 458 67.11 -8.90 -27.96
N HIS A 459 66.28 -7.87 -27.88
CA HIS A 459 66.47 -6.60 -28.58
C HIS A 459 67.85 -6.00 -28.32
N ARG A 460 68.50 -5.59 -29.36
CA ARG A 460 69.83 -4.85 -29.38
C ARG A 460 69.54 -3.36 -29.59
N ASP A 461 70.04 -2.52 -28.73
CA ASP A 461 70.34 -1.13 -29.07
C ASP A 461 71.72 -1.02 -29.71
N GLY A 462 71.88 -0.06 -30.59
CA GLY A 462 72.99 0.09 -31.58
C GLY A 462 74.46 0.14 -31.09
N GLY A 463 74.74 -0.48 -29.96
CA GLY A 463 76.08 -0.55 -29.39
C GLY A 463 76.45 -1.92 -28.79
N GLY A 464 75.78 -2.94 -28.99
CA GLY A 464 76.17 -4.32 -28.73
C GLY A 464 76.21 -4.80 -27.26
N LYS A 465 75.62 -4.07 -26.33
CA LYS A 465 75.54 -4.49 -24.88
C LYS A 465 74.12 -4.85 -24.46
N LYS A 466 73.96 -5.98 -23.79
CA LYS A 466 72.64 -6.44 -23.22
C LYS A 466 72.27 -5.53 -22.05
N LEU A 467 70.95 -5.07 -22.04
CA LEU A 467 70.38 -4.28 -20.95
C LEU A 467 69.48 -5.15 -20.09
N CYS A 468 69.47 -4.90 -18.78
CA CYS A 468 68.64 -5.55 -17.81
C CYS A 468 67.13 -5.15 -18.03
N PRO A 469 66.19 -6.08 -18.03
CA PRO A 469 64.74 -5.78 -18.28
C PRO A 469 63.99 -5.09 -17.12
N CYS A 470 64.66 -4.60 -16.08
CA CYS A 470 63.98 -3.88 -15.00
C CYS A 470 63.89 -2.37 -15.31
N THR A 471 62.73 -1.80 -15.23
CA THR A 471 62.44 -0.39 -15.35
C THR A 471 63.07 0.41 -14.18
N GLY A 472 64.32 0.80 -14.28
CA GLY A 472 65.02 1.60 -13.28
C GLY A 472 66.53 1.50 -13.29
N CYS A 473 67.15 0.53 -13.97
CA CYS A 473 68.58 0.39 -14.06
C CYS A 473 69.11 0.71 -15.47
N ARG A 474 69.81 1.84 -15.67
CA ARG A 474 70.32 2.25 -16.94
C ARG A 474 71.88 1.93 -17.10
N HIS A 475 72.34 0.83 -16.49
CA HIS A 475 73.75 0.45 -16.53
C HIS A 475 73.94 -0.92 -17.21
N PRO A 476 75.09 -1.12 -17.94
CA PRO A 476 75.40 -2.40 -18.58
C PRO A 476 75.73 -3.48 -17.53
N VAL A 477 75.27 -4.72 -17.78
CA VAL A 477 75.36 -5.86 -16.88
C VAL A 477 76.19 -7.01 -17.52
N SER A 478 77.08 -7.65 -16.74
CA SER A 478 77.64 -8.93 -17.08
C SER A 478 77.11 -10.03 -16.23
N GLU A 479 76.71 -11.19 -16.84
CA GLU A 479 76.28 -12.35 -16.15
C GLU A 479 77.40 -13.31 -15.77
N ASP A 480 77.48 -13.76 -14.55
CA ASP A 480 78.38 -14.87 -14.18
C ASP A 480 77.48 -16.15 -13.92
N HIS A 481 78.21 -17.32 -13.85
CA HIS A 481 77.51 -18.61 -13.80
C HIS A 481 76.67 -18.85 -12.51
N SER A 482 76.51 -17.87 -11.64
CA SER A 482 75.80 -17.99 -10.38
C SER A 482 74.39 -17.31 -10.41
N GLY A 483 74.04 -16.63 -11.54
CA GLY A 483 72.70 -16.00 -11.68
C GLY A 483 72.50 -14.72 -10.87
N ILE A 484 73.61 -14.10 -10.41
CA ILE A 484 73.65 -12.84 -9.64
C ILE A 484 74.09 -11.72 -10.56
N CYS A 485 73.20 -10.75 -10.77
CA CYS A 485 73.56 -9.52 -11.58
C CYS A 485 74.54 -8.61 -10.79
N ARG A 486 75.66 -8.30 -11.33
CA ARG A 486 76.61 -7.30 -10.80
C ARG A 486 76.69 -6.09 -11.77
N THR A 487 76.61 -4.91 -11.23
CA THR A 487 76.82 -3.67 -12.02
C THR A 487 78.32 -3.32 -12.05
N MET A 488 78.94 -3.09 -13.25
CA MET A 488 80.27 -2.62 -13.38
C MET A 488 80.29 -1.07 -13.29
N ASN A 489 81.02 -0.50 -12.35
CA ASN A 489 81.39 0.88 -12.31
C ASN A 489 82.87 1.00 -12.49
N ASN A 490 83.36 2.01 -13.20
CA ASN A 490 84.70 2.15 -13.76
C ASN A 490 85.83 2.24 -12.78
N ASN A 491 85.79 1.69 -11.58
CA ASN A 491 87.03 1.61 -10.74
C ASN A 491 86.91 0.90 -9.42
N ASN A 492 85.96 -0.02 -9.21
CA ASN A 492 86.05 -1.00 -8.08
C ASN A 492 84.80 -1.87 -8.02
N TYR A 493 85.03 -3.15 -7.75
CA TYR A 493 83.88 -4.04 -7.44
C TYR A 493 83.28 -3.70 -6.03
N MET A 494 82.23 -3.00 -5.98
CA MET A 494 81.40 -2.90 -4.74
C MET A 494 80.29 -3.93 -4.73
N ASN A 495 80.28 -4.77 -3.69
CA ASN A 495 79.13 -5.61 -3.34
C ASN A 495 77.98 -4.72 -2.92
N HIS A 496 77.12 -4.38 -3.82
CA HIS A 496 75.77 -3.87 -3.41
C HIS A 496 74.89 -5.05 -2.98
N GLN A 497 74.31 -4.93 -1.80
CA GLN A 497 73.23 -5.76 -1.29
C GLN A 497 72.29 -6.20 -2.40
N SER A 498 72.30 -7.47 -2.64
CA SER A 498 71.43 -8.24 -3.54
C SER A 498 70.19 -7.51 -3.98
N CYS A 499 70.20 -6.94 -5.17
CA CYS A 499 69.00 -6.88 -5.98
C CYS A 499 68.66 -8.34 -6.25
N ILE A 500 67.82 -8.92 -5.42
CA ILE A 500 67.10 -10.13 -5.77
C ILE A 500 66.18 -9.68 -6.90
N CYS A 501 66.65 -9.65 -8.14
CA CYS A 501 65.84 -9.96 -9.29
C CYS A 501 65.45 -11.39 -9.04
N ALA A 502 64.42 -11.57 -8.19
CA ALA A 502 63.61 -12.77 -8.31
C ALA A 502 63.43 -12.92 -9.79
N VAL A 503 63.97 -13.98 -10.39
CA VAL A 503 63.51 -14.50 -11.63
C VAL A 503 62.03 -14.41 -11.48
N ALA A 504 61.47 -13.35 -12.01
CA ALA A 504 60.04 -13.26 -12.18
C ALA A 504 59.81 -14.34 -13.23
N VAL A 505 59.80 -15.59 -12.73
CA VAL A 505 58.84 -16.54 -13.20
C VAL A 505 57.68 -15.64 -13.49
N LYS A 506 57.28 -15.56 -14.75
CA LYS A 506 56.06 -14.90 -15.19
C LYS A 506 54.91 -15.28 -14.27
N ALA A 507 54.98 -14.93 -13.02
CA ALA A 507 53.83 -14.59 -12.24
C ALA A 507 53.29 -13.42 -13.06
N LYS A 508 52.44 -13.73 -14.08
CA LYS A 508 51.45 -12.79 -14.53
C LYS A 508 51.03 -12.09 -13.26
N GLN A 509 51.51 -10.83 -13.09
CA GLN A 509 51.02 -9.99 -12.02
C GLN A 509 49.53 -10.23 -12.03
N ILE A 510 49.04 -11.01 -11.08
CA ILE A 510 47.65 -11.06 -10.75
C ILE A 510 47.45 -9.63 -10.24
N LYS A 511 47.22 -8.68 -11.19
CA LYS A 511 46.62 -7.40 -10.84
C LYS A 511 45.55 -7.77 -9.86
N PRO A 512 45.46 -7.14 -8.67
CA PRO A 512 44.42 -7.43 -7.73
C PRO A 512 43.16 -7.28 -8.56
N GLN A 513 42.61 -8.41 -9.06
CA GLN A 513 41.38 -8.46 -9.75
C GLN A 513 40.38 -8.17 -8.63
N THR A 514 40.13 -6.85 -8.48
CA THR A 514 38.93 -6.40 -7.86
C THR A 514 37.84 -7.32 -8.44
N VAL A 515 37.14 -8.05 -7.57
CA VAL A 515 36.04 -8.99 -7.88
C VAL A 515 34.98 -8.17 -8.59
N TYR A 516 35.11 -7.98 -9.89
CA TYR A 516 34.12 -7.34 -10.72
C TYR A 516 33.30 -8.40 -11.39
N ASN A 517 31.99 -8.30 -11.16
CA ASN A 517 30.96 -9.14 -11.72
C ASN A 517 31.25 -9.42 -13.19
N SER A 518 31.38 -10.69 -13.55
CA SER A 518 31.31 -11.08 -14.96
C SER A 518 29.93 -10.66 -15.48
N SER A 519 29.81 -10.37 -16.76
CA SER A 519 28.50 -10.03 -17.35
C SER A 519 27.45 -11.12 -17.08
N ARG A 520 27.88 -12.34 -16.82
CA ARG A 520 27.02 -13.50 -16.54
C ARG A 520 26.50 -13.52 -15.11
N VAL A 521 27.36 -13.24 -14.13
CA VAL A 521 26.94 -13.08 -12.73
C VAL A 521 25.96 -11.92 -12.63
N ALA A 522 26.22 -10.80 -13.32
CA ALA A 522 25.28 -9.70 -13.42
C ALA A 522 23.93 -10.14 -14.03
N LEU A 523 23.95 -10.88 -15.14
CA LEU A 523 22.76 -11.41 -15.79
C LEU A 523 21.91 -12.27 -14.84
N LEU A 524 22.53 -13.26 -14.18
CA LEU A 524 21.84 -14.14 -13.23
C LEU A 524 21.29 -13.37 -12.02
N THR A 525 22.03 -12.39 -11.51
CA THR A 525 21.57 -11.53 -10.43
C THR A 525 20.36 -10.71 -10.85
N PHE A 526 20.34 -10.16 -12.07
CA PHE A 526 19.23 -9.36 -12.57
C PHE A 526 17.98 -10.19 -12.86
N LEU A 527 18.17 -11.42 -13.36
CA LEU A 527 17.07 -12.39 -13.46
C LEU A 527 16.50 -12.74 -12.08
N ALA A 528 17.35 -12.86 -11.05
CA ALA A 528 16.89 -13.06 -9.68
C ALA A 528 16.15 -11.84 -9.12
N PHE A 529 16.59 -10.61 -9.40
CA PHE A 529 15.86 -9.37 -9.06
C PHE A 529 14.49 -9.30 -9.71
N MET A 530 14.32 -9.84 -10.91
CA MET A 530 13.05 -9.87 -11.61
C MET A 530 12.14 -10.99 -11.10
N ALA A 531 12.69 -12.21 -10.95
CA ALA A 531 11.89 -13.39 -10.67
C ALA A 531 11.50 -13.52 -9.19
N LEU A 532 12.45 -13.36 -8.23
CA LEU A 532 12.21 -13.64 -6.82
C LEU A 532 11.10 -12.75 -6.22
N PRO A 533 11.05 -11.42 -6.45
CA PRO A 533 9.96 -10.59 -5.93
C PRO A 533 8.59 -10.91 -6.55
N PHE A 534 8.56 -11.52 -7.72
CA PHE A 534 7.32 -11.91 -8.40
C PHE A 534 6.76 -13.25 -7.88
N VAL A 535 7.61 -14.15 -7.36
CA VAL A 535 7.19 -15.50 -6.90
C VAL A 535 5.99 -15.48 -5.95
N PRO A 536 5.91 -14.60 -4.91
CA PRO A 536 4.74 -14.57 -4.02
C PRO A 536 3.42 -14.20 -4.72
N ALA A 537 3.49 -13.50 -5.85
CA ALA A 537 2.33 -13.05 -6.60
C ALA A 537 1.99 -13.96 -7.81
N SER A 538 2.76 -15.01 -8.03
CA SER A 538 2.67 -15.89 -9.20
C SER A 538 1.54 -16.92 -9.15
N ASN A 539 0.81 -17.05 -8.07
CA ASN A 539 -0.15 -18.11 -7.79
C ASN A 539 0.44 -19.55 -7.71
N PHE A 540 1.78 -19.71 -7.77
CA PHE A 540 2.42 -21.02 -7.66
C PHE A 540 2.52 -21.53 -6.22
N LEU A 541 2.79 -20.66 -5.26
CA LEU A 541 2.94 -21.04 -3.85
C LEU A 541 1.60 -21.04 -3.11
N PHE A 542 0.79 -20.04 -3.35
CA PHE A 542 -0.56 -19.85 -2.80
C PHE A 542 -1.36 -18.96 -3.74
N TYR A 543 -2.68 -19.06 -3.67
CA TYR A 543 -3.54 -18.23 -4.50
C TYR A 543 -3.63 -16.80 -3.96
N VAL A 544 -3.58 -15.83 -4.87
CA VAL A 544 -3.74 -14.40 -4.55
C VAL A 544 -5.08 -13.88 -5.08
N GLY A 545 -5.57 -12.81 -4.50
CA GLY A 545 -6.86 -12.19 -4.83
C GLY A 545 -6.85 -11.34 -6.11
N PHE A 546 -6.01 -11.67 -7.10
CA PHE A 546 -5.97 -11.01 -8.41
C PHE A 546 -5.37 -11.95 -9.45
N VAL A 547 -5.70 -11.73 -10.72
CA VAL A 547 -5.06 -12.44 -11.84
C VAL A 547 -3.75 -11.76 -12.21
N VAL A 548 -3.79 -10.45 -12.46
CA VAL A 548 -2.64 -9.56 -12.68
C VAL A 548 -2.88 -8.27 -11.91
N ALA A 549 -1.82 -7.67 -11.38
CA ALA A 549 -1.82 -6.34 -10.78
C ALA A 549 -0.54 -5.61 -11.19
N GLU A 550 -0.66 -4.47 -11.86
CA GLU A 550 0.46 -3.72 -12.42
C GLU A 550 1.44 -3.26 -11.34
N ARG A 551 0.93 -2.79 -10.20
CA ARG A 551 1.75 -2.36 -9.05
C ARG A 551 2.66 -3.46 -8.47
N VAL A 552 2.30 -4.73 -8.65
CA VAL A 552 3.13 -5.85 -8.19
C VAL A 552 4.42 -5.94 -9.01
N LEU A 553 4.40 -5.44 -10.25
CA LEU A 553 5.58 -5.41 -11.13
C LEU A 553 6.57 -4.28 -10.77
N TYR A 554 6.24 -3.39 -9.85
CA TYR A 554 7.12 -2.29 -9.44
C TYR A 554 8.49 -2.78 -8.97
N LEU A 555 8.54 -3.78 -8.09
CA LEU A 555 9.79 -4.35 -7.58
C LEU A 555 10.49 -5.25 -8.60
N PRO A 556 9.83 -6.18 -9.33
CA PRO A 556 10.41 -6.94 -10.43
C PRO A 556 10.99 -6.08 -11.57
N SER A 557 10.41 -4.90 -11.84
CA SER A 557 10.89 -4.00 -12.88
C SER A 557 12.33 -3.49 -12.65
N VAL A 558 12.80 -3.48 -11.40
CA VAL A 558 14.21 -3.20 -11.08
C VAL A 558 15.13 -4.19 -11.82
N GLY A 559 14.81 -5.50 -11.76
CA GLY A 559 15.54 -6.55 -12.47
C GLY A 559 15.47 -6.37 -13.98
N PHE A 560 14.28 -6.05 -14.51
CA PHE A 560 14.06 -5.78 -15.92
C PHE A 560 14.89 -4.58 -16.42
N CYS A 561 14.86 -3.45 -15.73
CA CYS A 561 15.64 -2.26 -16.09
C CYS A 561 17.15 -2.53 -16.01
N LEU A 562 17.63 -3.32 -15.03
CA LEU A 562 19.00 -3.76 -14.93
C LEU A 562 19.42 -4.65 -16.11
N LEU A 563 18.55 -5.54 -16.59
CA LEU A 563 18.79 -6.36 -17.79
C LEU A 563 18.89 -5.48 -19.05
N LEU A 564 17.99 -4.51 -19.22
CA LEU A 564 18.07 -3.55 -20.33
C LEU A 564 19.38 -2.76 -20.30
N GLY A 565 19.79 -2.28 -19.10
CA GLY A 565 21.05 -1.58 -18.92
C GLY A 565 22.27 -2.46 -19.23
N LEU A 566 22.27 -3.73 -18.84
CA LEU A 566 23.33 -4.67 -19.18
C LEU A 566 23.39 -4.89 -20.69
N GLY A 567 22.25 -5.11 -21.35
CA GLY A 567 22.15 -5.26 -22.79
C GLY A 567 22.69 -4.03 -23.53
N ALA A 568 22.20 -2.84 -23.20
CA ALA A 568 22.64 -1.59 -23.81
C ALA A 568 24.15 -1.35 -23.63
N GLY A 569 24.66 -1.57 -22.42
CA GLY A 569 26.08 -1.39 -22.14
C GLY A 569 26.98 -2.43 -22.85
N THR A 570 26.51 -3.67 -23.08
CA THR A 570 27.26 -4.68 -23.80
C THR A 570 27.26 -4.43 -25.32
N MET A 571 26.13 -4.02 -25.88
CA MET A 571 26.00 -3.70 -27.31
C MET A 571 26.84 -2.48 -27.69
N THR A 572 26.76 -1.40 -26.94
CA THR A 572 27.55 -0.19 -27.18
C THR A 572 29.04 -0.45 -27.08
N LYS A 573 29.48 -1.32 -26.15
CA LYS A 573 30.88 -1.76 -26.09
C LYS A 573 31.30 -2.56 -27.32
N GLY A 574 30.43 -3.50 -27.81
CA GLY A 574 30.72 -4.31 -28.99
C GLY A 574 30.88 -3.49 -30.25
N TRP A 575 30.19 -2.35 -30.34
CA TRP A 575 30.21 -1.45 -31.49
C TRP A 575 31.14 -0.24 -31.34
N HIS A 576 32.07 -0.25 -30.42
CA HIS A 576 33.01 0.85 -30.19
C HIS A 576 33.82 1.24 -31.46
N ARG A 577 34.03 0.30 -32.41
CA ARG A 577 34.64 0.55 -33.70
C ARG A 577 33.66 1.07 -34.77
N ASN A 578 32.33 1.08 -34.51
CA ASN A 578 31.33 1.53 -35.46
C ASN A 578 30.42 2.56 -34.75
N GLU A 579 30.86 3.82 -34.79
CA GLU A 579 30.14 4.92 -34.09
C GLU A 579 28.70 5.09 -34.60
N LEU A 580 28.49 4.92 -35.93
CA LEU A 580 27.17 5.09 -36.52
C LEU A 580 26.16 4.13 -35.93
N LYS A 581 26.50 2.82 -35.85
CA LYS A 581 25.61 1.79 -35.23
C LYS A 581 25.35 2.10 -33.75
N SER A 582 26.34 2.56 -33.01
CA SER A 582 26.20 2.95 -31.61
C SER A 582 25.27 4.15 -31.44
N ARG A 583 25.45 5.20 -32.29
CA ARG A 583 24.58 6.40 -32.27
C ARG A 583 23.17 6.07 -32.68
N MET A 584 22.92 5.27 -33.72
CA MET A 584 21.58 4.82 -34.12
C MET A 584 20.88 4.03 -33.01
N PHE A 585 21.60 3.13 -32.35
CA PHE A 585 21.06 2.33 -31.23
C PHE A 585 20.71 3.22 -30.02
N LEU A 586 21.58 4.16 -29.65
CA LEU A 586 21.30 5.11 -28.58
C LEU A 586 20.14 6.04 -28.93
N GLY A 587 20.02 6.44 -30.22
CA GLY A 587 18.86 7.18 -30.73
C GLY A 587 17.55 6.41 -30.61
N SER A 588 17.55 5.10 -30.95
CA SER A 588 16.38 4.25 -30.82
C SER A 588 15.97 4.06 -29.34
N LEU A 589 16.94 3.90 -28.44
CA LEU A 589 16.68 3.85 -27.00
C LEU A 589 16.11 5.16 -26.47
N LEU A 590 16.60 6.32 -26.97
CA LEU A 590 16.05 7.61 -26.59
C LEU A 590 14.60 7.75 -27.09
N LEU A 591 14.31 7.33 -28.32
CA LEU A 591 12.93 7.35 -28.85
C LEU A 591 12.00 6.47 -28.01
N CYS A 592 12.43 5.25 -27.64
CA CYS A 592 11.68 4.39 -26.74
C CYS A 592 11.47 5.06 -25.36
N LEU A 593 12.47 5.71 -24.81
CA LEU A 593 12.36 6.43 -23.54
C LEU A 593 11.35 7.59 -23.64
N LEU A 594 11.36 8.37 -24.72
CA LEU A 594 10.40 9.44 -24.96
C LEU A 594 8.97 8.90 -25.09
N ALA A 595 8.79 7.79 -25.79
CA ALA A 595 7.49 7.10 -25.90
C ALA A 595 7.00 6.62 -24.51
N MET A 596 7.90 6.07 -23.68
CA MET A 596 7.57 5.69 -22.28
C MET A 596 7.20 6.92 -21.45
N CYS A 597 7.92 8.03 -21.57
CA CYS A 597 7.59 9.29 -20.89
C CYS A 597 6.17 9.77 -21.26
N GLY A 598 5.86 9.82 -22.56
CA GLY A 598 4.53 10.22 -23.04
C GLY A 598 3.42 9.29 -22.53
N GLN A 599 3.65 7.98 -22.55
CA GLN A 599 2.70 7.00 -22.04
C GLN A 599 2.52 7.11 -20.51
N THR A 600 3.59 7.39 -19.76
CA THR A 600 3.51 7.60 -18.30
C THR A 600 2.68 8.83 -17.98
N ILE A 601 2.93 9.96 -18.65
CA ILE A 601 2.14 11.19 -18.47
C ILE A 601 0.66 10.94 -18.78
N LYS A 602 0.38 10.28 -19.92
CA LYS A 602 -1.00 9.90 -20.30
C LYS A 602 -1.65 9.02 -19.24
N ARG A 603 -0.94 7.99 -18.78
CA ARG A 603 -1.47 7.04 -17.79
C ARG A 603 -1.70 7.69 -16.42
N ASN A 604 -0.87 8.66 -16.02
CA ASN A 604 -1.12 9.43 -14.80
C ASN A 604 -2.44 10.19 -14.86
N MET A 605 -2.82 10.72 -16.04
CA MET A 605 -4.09 11.39 -16.21
C MET A 605 -5.29 10.45 -16.06
N ASP A 606 -5.14 9.17 -16.41
CA ASP A 606 -6.18 8.16 -16.14
C ASP A 606 -6.44 8.00 -14.64
N TRP A 607 -5.43 8.21 -13.79
CA TRP A 607 -5.51 8.11 -12.32
C TRP A 607 -5.90 9.43 -11.61
N ARG A 608 -6.30 10.45 -12.37
CA ARG A 608 -6.67 11.75 -11.81
C ARG A 608 -7.96 11.69 -10.99
N ASP A 609 -8.96 10.96 -11.50
CA ASP A 609 -10.27 10.77 -10.88
C ASP A 609 -10.84 9.40 -11.26
N GLU A 610 -11.90 8.97 -10.55
CA GLU A 610 -12.50 7.64 -10.76
C GLU A 610 -13.15 7.50 -12.13
N GLU A 611 -13.74 8.56 -12.68
CA GLU A 611 -14.41 8.51 -13.98
C GLU A 611 -13.39 8.26 -15.10
N SER A 612 -12.27 9.00 -15.09
CA SER A 612 -11.17 8.83 -16.04
C SER A 612 -10.55 7.45 -15.94
N LEU A 613 -10.33 6.97 -14.69
CA LEU A 613 -9.76 5.66 -14.41
C LEU A 613 -10.62 4.54 -15.01
N PHE A 614 -11.93 4.57 -14.75
CA PHE A 614 -12.81 3.51 -15.24
C PHE A 614 -13.03 3.58 -16.74
N LYS A 615 -13.07 4.78 -17.33
CA LYS A 615 -13.12 4.95 -18.79
C LYS A 615 -11.90 4.37 -19.50
N SER A 616 -10.70 4.50 -18.93
CA SER A 616 -9.47 3.97 -19.52
C SER A 616 -9.46 2.44 -19.63
N ALA A 617 -10.21 1.73 -18.79
CA ALA A 617 -10.25 0.29 -18.73
C ALA A 617 -11.41 -0.37 -19.50
N LEU A 618 -12.25 0.41 -20.17
CA LEU A 618 -13.43 -0.10 -20.89
C LEU A 618 -13.09 -1.14 -21.96
N HIS A 619 -11.89 -1.08 -22.54
CA HIS A 619 -11.43 -2.04 -23.57
C HIS A 619 -10.82 -3.31 -22.99
N ILE A 620 -10.35 -3.28 -21.73
CA ILE A 620 -9.61 -4.38 -21.11
C ILE A 620 -10.54 -5.22 -20.22
N ASN A 621 -11.31 -4.57 -19.36
CA ASN A 621 -12.24 -5.21 -18.45
C ASN A 621 -13.62 -4.50 -18.48
N PRO A 622 -14.37 -4.61 -19.61
CA PRO A 622 -15.63 -3.88 -19.81
C PRO A 622 -16.63 -4.08 -18.66
N PRO A 623 -16.90 -5.32 -18.16
CA PRO A 623 -17.94 -5.49 -17.16
C PRO A 623 -17.63 -4.76 -15.86
N LYS A 624 -16.38 -4.83 -15.37
CA LYS A 624 -15.97 -4.14 -14.14
C LYS A 624 -15.89 -2.63 -14.33
N ALA A 625 -15.32 -2.19 -15.45
CA ALA A 625 -15.19 -0.78 -15.77
C ALA A 625 -16.53 -0.08 -15.91
N TYR A 626 -17.50 -0.65 -16.65
CA TYR A 626 -18.85 -0.10 -16.76
C TYR A 626 -19.62 -0.15 -15.42
N GLY A 627 -19.46 -1.21 -14.62
CA GLY A 627 -20.08 -1.32 -13.31
C GLY A 627 -19.63 -0.22 -12.35
N ASN A 628 -18.31 0.00 -12.27
CA ASN A 628 -17.75 1.06 -11.41
C ASN A 628 -18.06 2.46 -11.96
N LEU A 629 -17.98 2.66 -13.28
CA LEU A 629 -18.35 3.92 -13.94
C LEU A 629 -19.81 4.28 -13.65
N GLY A 630 -20.72 3.30 -13.73
CA GLY A 630 -22.13 3.51 -13.39
C GLY A 630 -22.33 3.97 -11.95
N SER A 631 -21.55 3.45 -11.00
CA SER A 631 -21.58 3.89 -9.60
C SER A 631 -21.12 5.34 -9.43
N VAL A 632 -20.06 5.75 -10.13
CA VAL A 632 -19.57 7.14 -10.11
C VAL A 632 -20.58 8.09 -10.72
N LEU A 633 -21.11 7.77 -11.90
CA LEU A 633 -22.12 8.57 -12.58
C LEU A 633 -23.41 8.72 -11.75
N SER A 634 -23.80 7.65 -11.05
CA SER A 634 -24.94 7.69 -10.12
C SER A 634 -24.70 8.65 -8.96
N ALA A 635 -23.49 8.62 -8.37
CA ALA A 635 -23.10 9.53 -7.28
C ALA A 635 -23.03 11.01 -7.75
N GLN A 636 -22.70 11.25 -9.03
CA GLN A 636 -22.71 12.58 -9.66
C GLN A 636 -24.13 13.06 -10.06
N GLY A 637 -25.18 12.25 -9.87
CA GLY A 637 -26.54 12.56 -10.29
C GLY A 637 -26.81 12.39 -11.79
N ARG A 638 -25.87 11.87 -12.57
CA ARG A 638 -26.01 11.60 -14.03
C ARG A 638 -26.73 10.26 -14.24
N THR A 639 -28.01 10.24 -13.87
CA THR A 639 -28.78 9.01 -13.70
C THR A 639 -28.98 8.20 -14.98
N ALA A 640 -29.20 8.87 -16.15
CA ALA A 640 -29.40 8.20 -17.42
C ALA A 640 -28.13 7.51 -17.93
N GLU A 641 -26.98 8.17 -17.78
CA GLU A 641 -25.68 7.61 -18.16
C GLU A 641 -25.28 6.45 -17.21
N ALA A 642 -25.58 6.59 -15.91
CA ALA A 642 -25.35 5.55 -14.92
C ALA A 642 -26.16 4.28 -15.27
N GLU A 643 -27.45 4.43 -15.60
CA GLU A 643 -28.30 3.31 -16.01
C GLU A 643 -27.78 2.63 -17.27
N ALA A 644 -27.36 3.41 -18.28
CA ALA A 644 -26.77 2.88 -19.50
C ALA A 644 -25.46 2.11 -19.21
N ALA A 645 -24.60 2.63 -18.33
CA ALA A 645 -23.37 1.98 -17.93
C ALA A 645 -23.63 0.65 -17.19
N PHE A 646 -24.54 0.62 -16.22
CA PHE A 646 -24.92 -0.62 -15.53
C PHE A 646 -25.49 -1.66 -16.49
N ARG A 647 -26.35 -1.28 -17.43
CA ARG A 647 -26.88 -2.21 -18.43
C ARG A 647 -25.80 -2.77 -19.34
N ARG A 648 -24.83 -1.94 -19.77
CA ARG A 648 -23.66 -2.42 -20.54
C ARG A 648 -22.81 -3.39 -19.73
N ALA A 649 -22.56 -3.11 -18.46
CA ALA A 649 -21.85 -4.03 -17.57
C ALA A 649 -22.55 -5.40 -17.53
N LEU A 650 -23.88 -5.41 -17.36
CA LEU A 650 -24.70 -6.63 -17.28
C LEU A 650 -24.82 -7.34 -18.63
N ALA A 651 -24.75 -6.61 -19.75
CA ALA A 651 -24.72 -7.21 -21.09
C ALA A 651 -23.43 -8.01 -21.31
N HIS A 652 -22.27 -7.51 -20.82
CA HIS A 652 -21.01 -8.24 -20.84
C HIS A 652 -20.96 -9.39 -19.84
N ARG A 653 -21.52 -9.20 -18.65
CA ARG A 653 -21.52 -10.20 -17.58
C ARG A 653 -22.80 -10.14 -16.75
N PRO A 654 -23.79 -11.01 -17.03
CA PRO A 654 -25.11 -10.95 -16.40
C PRO A 654 -25.13 -11.31 -14.90
N ASN A 655 -24.10 -11.98 -14.38
CA ASN A 655 -24.08 -12.51 -13.00
C ASN A 655 -23.37 -11.57 -11.99
N MET A 656 -23.37 -10.24 -12.24
CA MET A 656 -22.75 -9.25 -11.35
C MET A 656 -23.74 -8.75 -10.31
N ALA A 657 -23.78 -9.40 -9.14
CA ALA A 657 -24.70 -9.07 -8.05
C ALA A 657 -24.61 -7.60 -7.62
N ASP A 658 -23.40 -7.05 -7.51
CA ASP A 658 -23.17 -5.66 -7.09
C ASP A 658 -23.73 -4.66 -8.10
N VAL A 659 -23.64 -4.96 -9.41
CA VAL A 659 -24.17 -4.10 -10.48
C VAL A 659 -25.71 -4.15 -10.48
N HIS A 660 -26.31 -5.34 -10.30
CA HIS A 660 -27.77 -5.46 -10.15
C HIS A 660 -28.26 -4.69 -8.94
N TYR A 661 -27.56 -4.76 -7.81
CA TYR A 661 -27.88 -4.04 -6.60
C TYR A 661 -27.82 -2.51 -6.81
N ASN A 662 -26.73 -1.99 -7.40
CA ASN A 662 -26.56 -0.56 -7.67
C ASN A 662 -27.59 -0.04 -8.68
N LEU A 663 -27.92 -0.84 -9.70
CA LEU A 663 -29.01 -0.52 -10.63
C LEU A 663 -30.36 -0.47 -9.93
N GLY A 664 -30.61 -1.41 -9.00
CA GLY A 664 -31.81 -1.41 -8.17
C GLY A 664 -31.97 -0.13 -7.35
N ILE A 665 -30.89 0.33 -6.69
CA ILE A 665 -30.86 1.61 -5.95
C ILE A 665 -31.16 2.79 -6.88
N LEU A 666 -30.52 2.84 -8.04
CA LEU A 666 -30.72 3.91 -9.01
C LEU A 666 -32.19 3.99 -9.45
N LEU A 667 -32.82 2.84 -9.77
CA LEU A 667 -34.23 2.75 -10.19
C LEU A 667 -35.19 3.08 -9.04
N GLN A 668 -34.87 2.69 -7.82
CA GLN A 668 -35.65 3.01 -6.62
C GLN A 668 -35.67 4.53 -6.36
N ASN A 669 -34.52 5.19 -6.49
CA ASN A 669 -34.41 6.64 -6.36
C ASN A 669 -35.23 7.39 -7.45
N GLN A 670 -35.39 6.77 -8.62
CA GLN A 670 -36.25 7.26 -9.71
C GLN A 670 -37.73 6.89 -9.49
N ARG A 671 -38.10 6.26 -8.36
CA ARG A 671 -39.47 5.75 -8.07
C ARG A 671 -39.98 4.67 -9.04
N ARG A 672 -39.07 4.03 -9.80
CA ARG A 672 -39.39 2.92 -10.71
C ARG A 672 -39.29 1.60 -9.96
N TYR A 673 -40.25 1.39 -9.00
CA TYR A 673 -40.17 0.34 -8.00
C TYR A 673 -40.19 -1.07 -8.60
N GLU A 674 -41.02 -1.33 -9.60
CA GLU A 674 -41.11 -2.67 -10.23
C GLU A 674 -39.76 -3.09 -10.88
N ALA A 675 -39.09 -2.17 -11.57
CA ALA A 675 -37.79 -2.43 -12.18
C ALA A 675 -36.69 -2.58 -11.12
N ALA A 676 -36.77 -1.82 -10.02
CA ALA A 676 -35.87 -1.93 -8.88
C ALA A 676 -35.98 -3.30 -8.20
N ILE A 677 -37.23 -3.76 -7.97
CA ILE A 677 -37.54 -5.09 -7.38
C ILE A 677 -36.88 -6.19 -8.20
N LYS A 678 -37.07 -6.22 -9.54
CA LYS A 678 -36.44 -7.20 -10.44
C LYS A 678 -34.92 -7.17 -10.34
N SER A 679 -34.34 -5.98 -10.19
CA SER A 679 -32.88 -5.81 -10.08
C SER A 679 -32.36 -6.33 -8.74
N PHE A 680 -33.01 -6.04 -7.63
CA PHE A 680 -32.65 -6.57 -6.30
C PHE A 680 -32.83 -8.10 -6.21
N GLU A 681 -33.89 -8.66 -6.78
CA GLU A 681 -34.10 -10.11 -6.87
C GLU A 681 -32.93 -10.78 -7.62
N ARG A 682 -32.47 -10.20 -8.73
CA ARG A 682 -31.27 -10.68 -9.45
C ARG A 682 -30.01 -10.58 -8.62
N ALA A 683 -29.83 -9.50 -7.85
CA ALA A 683 -28.69 -9.36 -6.95
C ALA A 683 -28.69 -10.47 -5.90
N ILE A 684 -29.83 -10.77 -5.28
CA ILE A 684 -30.01 -11.84 -4.30
C ILE A 684 -29.78 -13.22 -4.93
N TYR A 685 -30.30 -13.45 -6.13
CA TYR A 685 -30.12 -14.70 -6.85
C TYR A 685 -28.62 -15.03 -7.07
N PHE A 686 -27.82 -14.03 -7.49
CA PHE A 686 -26.38 -14.24 -7.73
C PHE A 686 -25.54 -14.20 -6.45
N ARG A 687 -26.01 -13.50 -5.40
CA ARG A 687 -25.33 -13.44 -4.11
C ARG A 687 -26.33 -13.47 -2.96
N PRO A 688 -26.78 -14.65 -2.55
CA PRO A 688 -27.76 -14.81 -1.46
C PRO A 688 -27.28 -14.28 -0.10
N SER A 689 -25.96 -14.13 0.10
CA SER A 689 -25.37 -13.57 1.34
C SER A 689 -25.40 -12.04 1.41
N MET A 690 -25.94 -11.33 0.41
CA MET A 690 -25.97 -9.87 0.35
C MET A 690 -27.15 -9.30 1.16
N ALA A 691 -27.01 -9.18 2.48
CA ALA A 691 -28.08 -8.73 3.38
C ALA A 691 -28.68 -7.37 2.98
N LEU A 692 -27.86 -6.41 2.49
CA LEU A 692 -28.33 -5.10 2.01
C LEU A 692 -29.31 -5.21 0.84
N ALA A 693 -29.19 -6.22 -0.01
CA ALA A 693 -30.14 -6.40 -1.13
C ALA A 693 -31.54 -6.78 -0.63
N TYR A 694 -31.64 -7.56 0.44
CA TYR A 694 -32.92 -7.87 1.08
C TYR A 694 -33.58 -6.65 1.74
N VAL A 695 -32.76 -5.78 2.36
CA VAL A 695 -33.21 -4.52 2.97
C VAL A 695 -33.85 -3.62 1.92
N ASN A 696 -33.15 -3.40 0.82
CA ASN A 696 -33.60 -2.49 -0.23
C ASN A 696 -34.74 -3.09 -1.07
N LEU A 697 -34.75 -4.43 -1.27
CA LEU A 697 -35.89 -5.11 -1.87
C LEU A 697 -37.15 -4.97 -0.99
N GLY A 698 -36.98 -5.13 0.33
CA GLY A 698 -38.09 -4.93 1.27
C GLY A 698 -38.64 -3.50 1.25
N ALA A 699 -37.75 -2.50 1.20
CA ALA A 699 -38.13 -1.11 1.09
C ALA A 699 -38.81 -0.80 -0.25
N ALA A 700 -38.31 -1.33 -1.37
CA ALA A 700 -38.92 -1.15 -2.69
C ALA A 700 -40.32 -1.79 -2.76
N LEU A 701 -40.49 -3.02 -2.26
CA LEU A 701 -41.79 -3.70 -2.18
C LEU A 701 -42.79 -2.96 -1.28
N ALA A 702 -42.33 -2.40 -0.16
CA ALA A 702 -43.16 -1.59 0.72
C ALA A 702 -43.60 -0.29 0.04
N SER A 703 -42.73 0.35 -0.74
CA SER A 703 -43.05 1.56 -1.52
C SER A 703 -43.98 1.28 -2.70
N ASP A 704 -43.95 0.04 -3.23
CA ASP A 704 -44.85 -0.46 -4.28
C ASP A 704 -46.20 -0.95 -3.74
N GLY A 705 -46.41 -0.89 -2.40
CA GLY A 705 -47.62 -1.35 -1.74
C GLY A 705 -47.71 -2.86 -1.46
N ARG A 706 -46.69 -3.65 -1.84
CA ARG A 706 -46.61 -5.11 -1.68
C ARG A 706 -46.13 -5.50 -0.27
N LEU A 707 -46.86 -5.04 0.75
CA LEU A 707 -46.45 -5.12 2.16
C LEU A 707 -46.25 -6.55 2.68
N SER A 708 -47.01 -7.55 2.20
CA SER A 708 -46.85 -8.94 2.60
C SER A 708 -45.55 -9.56 2.13
N GLU A 709 -45.16 -9.26 0.90
CA GLU A 709 -43.89 -9.69 0.30
C GLU A 709 -42.72 -8.99 0.94
N ALA A 710 -42.81 -7.68 1.20
CA ALA A 710 -41.81 -6.91 1.94
C ALA A 710 -41.48 -7.57 3.29
N VAL A 711 -42.53 -7.96 4.07
CA VAL A 711 -42.35 -8.65 5.35
C VAL A 711 -41.59 -9.98 5.18
N SER A 712 -41.95 -10.78 4.16
CA SER A 712 -41.30 -12.07 3.91
C SER A 712 -39.83 -11.92 3.53
N VAL A 713 -39.51 -10.97 2.66
CA VAL A 713 -38.15 -10.67 2.18
C VAL A 713 -37.30 -10.13 3.32
N LEU A 714 -37.79 -9.15 4.08
CA LEU A 714 -37.04 -8.62 5.23
C LEU A 714 -36.78 -9.72 6.26
N ARG A 715 -37.72 -10.61 6.51
CA ARG A 715 -37.53 -11.75 7.42
C ARG A 715 -36.48 -12.73 6.90
N ALA A 716 -36.40 -12.96 5.59
CA ALA A 716 -35.31 -13.72 4.99
C ALA A 716 -33.99 -13.00 5.18
N GLY A 717 -33.92 -11.68 4.99
CA GLY A 717 -32.72 -10.85 5.17
C GLY A 717 -32.17 -10.91 6.60
N THR A 718 -33.00 -11.03 7.64
CA THR A 718 -32.54 -11.18 9.03
C THR A 718 -31.77 -12.48 9.28
N ARG A 719 -32.03 -13.53 8.48
CA ARG A 719 -31.48 -14.88 8.64
C ARG A 719 -30.27 -15.16 7.75
N VAL A 720 -29.83 -14.18 6.97
CA VAL A 720 -28.68 -14.36 6.06
C VAL A 720 -27.43 -14.67 6.87
N ASP A 721 -26.71 -15.73 6.45
CA ASP A 721 -25.47 -16.16 7.10
C ASP A 721 -24.32 -15.19 6.85
N GLY A 722 -23.71 -14.70 7.91
CA GLY A 722 -22.56 -13.78 7.91
C GLY A 722 -21.19 -14.44 8.09
N THR A 723 -21.10 -15.77 8.19
CA THR A 723 -19.85 -16.48 8.54
C THR A 723 -18.73 -16.34 7.50
N ARG A 724 -19.05 -15.98 6.25
CA ARG A 724 -18.09 -15.84 5.14
C ARG A 724 -18.16 -14.47 4.47
N VAL A 725 -18.73 -13.48 5.12
CA VAL A 725 -18.86 -12.14 4.58
C VAL A 725 -17.60 -11.33 4.92
N ARG A 726 -17.07 -10.61 3.94
CA ARG A 726 -15.84 -9.81 4.07
C ARG A 726 -15.94 -8.70 5.11
N ASP A 727 -17.12 -8.10 5.28
CA ASP A 727 -17.38 -7.06 6.27
C ASP A 727 -18.56 -7.47 7.15
N ARG A 728 -18.24 -8.06 8.29
CA ARG A 728 -19.24 -8.54 9.24
C ARG A 728 -20.03 -7.40 9.86
N ARG A 729 -19.39 -6.25 10.09
CA ARG A 729 -20.05 -5.07 10.66
C ARG A 729 -21.09 -4.50 9.72
N GLU A 730 -20.78 -4.38 8.43
CA GLU A 730 -21.73 -3.95 7.40
C GLU A 730 -22.88 -4.96 7.25
N HIS A 731 -22.57 -6.25 7.30
CA HIS A 731 -23.55 -7.32 7.25
C HIS A 731 -24.52 -7.29 8.45
N ASP A 732 -23.98 -7.16 9.67
CA ASP A 732 -24.80 -7.09 10.89
C ASP A 732 -25.60 -5.78 10.91
N SER A 733 -25.07 -4.66 10.42
CA SER A 733 -25.80 -3.41 10.20
C SER A 733 -26.99 -3.61 9.25
N ALA A 734 -26.79 -4.34 8.15
CA ALA A 734 -27.86 -4.64 7.21
C ALA A 734 -28.95 -5.53 7.86
N ARG A 735 -28.57 -6.52 8.67
CA ARG A 735 -29.54 -7.35 9.41
C ARG A 735 -30.34 -6.55 10.43
N VAL A 736 -29.68 -5.64 11.15
CA VAL A 736 -30.38 -4.70 12.06
C VAL A 736 -31.32 -3.80 11.28
N SER A 737 -30.89 -3.26 10.14
CA SER A 737 -31.74 -2.46 9.24
C SER A 737 -32.97 -3.23 8.76
N ALA A 738 -32.79 -4.50 8.39
CA ALA A 738 -33.91 -5.38 8.03
C ALA A 738 -34.90 -5.57 9.19
N LEU A 739 -34.42 -5.78 10.41
CA LEU A 739 -35.22 -5.93 11.60
C LEU A 739 -35.99 -4.66 11.96
N VAL A 740 -35.36 -3.50 11.85
CA VAL A 740 -36.00 -2.20 12.13
C VAL A 740 -37.07 -1.89 11.09
N GLN A 741 -36.78 -2.12 9.78
CA GLN A 741 -37.80 -1.94 8.74
C GLN A 741 -38.95 -2.94 8.90
N LEU A 742 -38.68 -4.20 9.25
CA LEU A 742 -39.66 -5.21 9.55
C LEU A 742 -40.57 -4.79 10.72
N ALA A 743 -39.96 -4.24 11.78
CA ALA A 743 -40.69 -3.68 12.91
C ALA A 743 -41.59 -2.52 12.50
N ALA A 744 -41.06 -1.59 11.67
CA ALA A 744 -41.84 -0.45 11.14
C ALA A 744 -43.06 -0.91 10.33
N LEU A 745 -42.92 -1.93 9.47
CA LEU A 745 -44.06 -2.53 8.74
C LEU A 745 -45.08 -3.21 9.66
N HIS A 746 -44.64 -3.84 10.73
CA HIS A 746 -45.53 -4.40 11.74
C HIS A 746 -46.25 -3.31 12.52
N VAL A 747 -45.57 -2.19 12.84
CA VAL A 747 -46.21 -1.00 13.47
C VAL A 747 -47.30 -0.43 12.57
N GLN A 748 -47.02 -0.25 11.27
CA GLN A 748 -47.99 0.25 10.29
C GLN A 748 -49.26 -0.64 10.23
N ARG A 749 -49.09 -1.95 10.46
CA ARG A 749 -50.21 -2.92 10.51
C ARG A 749 -50.79 -3.13 11.92
N SER A 750 -50.40 -2.32 12.89
CA SER A 750 -50.78 -2.43 14.29
C SER A 750 -50.43 -3.77 14.96
N HIS A 751 -49.44 -4.51 14.41
CA HIS A 751 -48.95 -5.77 14.95
C HIS A 751 -47.84 -5.53 15.99
N TRP A 752 -48.18 -4.85 17.09
CA TRP A 752 -47.22 -4.33 18.08
C TRP A 752 -46.29 -5.40 18.68
N HIS A 753 -46.81 -6.59 18.99
CA HIS A 753 -46.00 -7.69 19.55
C HIS A 753 -44.95 -8.21 18.54
N LYS A 754 -45.29 -8.26 17.25
CA LYS A 754 -44.34 -8.68 16.22
C LYS A 754 -43.25 -7.61 15.99
N ALA A 755 -43.62 -6.34 16.06
CA ALA A 755 -42.67 -5.24 16.01
C ALA A 755 -41.67 -5.29 17.18
N LEU A 756 -42.20 -5.53 18.39
CA LEU A 756 -41.35 -5.64 19.58
C LEU A 756 -40.42 -6.86 19.52
N ALA A 757 -40.87 -7.99 18.98
CA ALA A 757 -40.01 -9.16 18.78
C ALA A 757 -38.81 -8.81 17.83
N ALA A 758 -39.08 -8.10 16.75
CA ALA A 758 -38.03 -7.66 15.81
C ALA A 758 -37.02 -6.69 16.46
N TYR A 759 -37.51 -5.73 17.27
CA TYR A 759 -36.57 -4.84 18.00
C TYR A 759 -35.72 -5.60 19.04
N ARG A 760 -36.27 -6.59 19.71
CA ARG A 760 -35.51 -7.44 20.65
C ARG A 760 -34.43 -8.25 19.93
N GLU A 761 -34.74 -8.80 18.76
CA GLU A 761 -33.79 -9.52 17.92
C GLU A 761 -32.67 -8.56 17.44
N ALA A 762 -33.01 -7.33 17.07
CA ALA A 762 -32.02 -6.30 16.71
C ALA A 762 -31.06 -5.99 17.87
N LEU A 763 -31.58 -5.87 19.09
CA LEU A 763 -30.79 -5.61 20.30
C LEU A 763 -29.84 -6.75 20.68
N GLN A 764 -30.07 -7.98 20.21
CA GLN A 764 -29.16 -9.12 20.39
C GLN A 764 -27.94 -9.03 19.43
N ILE A 765 -28.10 -8.37 18.27
CA ILE A 765 -27.05 -8.20 17.29
C ILE A 765 -26.16 -7.01 17.64
N ILE A 766 -26.75 -5.93 18.18
CA ILE A 766 -26.02 -4.71 18.53
C ILE A 766 -25.23 -4.93 19.83
N PRO A 767 -23.89 -4.79 19.82
CA PRO A 767 -23.06 -5.00 21.02
C PRO A 767 -23.41 -4.01 22.13
N GLU A 768 -23.13 -4.39 23.39
CA GLU A 768 -23.32 -3.51 24.55
C GLU A 768 -22.30 -2.39 24.64
N SER A 769 -21.12 -2.53 23.96
CA SER A 769 -20.08 -1.52 23.88
C SER A 769 -20.52 -0.32 23.02
N GLU A 770 -20.05 0.87 23.35
CA GLU A 770 -20.38 2.16 22.69
C GLU A 770 -20.01 2.26 21.19
N VAL A 771 -19.43 1.23 20.59
CA VAL A 771 -19.07 1.26 19.17
C VAL A 771 -20.32 1.04 18.32
N PRO A 772 -20.86 2.08 17.65
CA PRO A 772 -22.06 1.91 16.83
C PRO A 772 -21.81 0.94 15.68
N ILE A 773 -22.74 0.05 15.46
CA ILE A 773 -22.86 -0.62 14.17
C ILE A 773 -23.29 0.46 13.17
N VAL A 774 -22.63 0.53 12.03
CA VAL A 774 -22.85 1.60 11.02
C VAL A 774 -24.36 1.88 10.83
N GLY A 775 -24.79 3.08 11.21
CA GLY A 775 -26.17 3.56 11.07
C GLY A 775 -27.16 3.21 12.20
N TRP A 776 -26.81 2.30 13.11
CA TRP A 776 -27.73 1.91 14.21
C TRP A 776 -27.00 1.87 15.55
N THR A 777 -27.62 2.51 16.53
CA THR A 777 -27.12 2.53 17.91
C THR A 777 -28.09 1.80 18.84
N ARG A 778 -27.55 1.21 19.91
CA ARG A 778 -28.38 0.49 20.89
C ARG A 778 -29.47 1.38 21.49
N HIS A 779 -29.14 2.63 21.79
CA HIS A 779 -30.10 3.59 22.34
C HIS A 779 -31.24 3.93 21.37
N SER A 780 -30.95 4.05 20.05
CA SER A 780 -32.00 4.32 19.06
C SER A 780 -33.04 3.18 18.98
N VAL A 781 -32.58 1.93 18.99
CA VAL A 781 -33.49 0.77 18.97
C VAL A 781 -34.24 0.61 20.28
N LEU A 782 -33.61 0.86 21.44
CA LEU A 782 -34.26 0.87 22.74
C LEU A 782 -35.37 1.94 22.85
N THR A 783 -35.11 3.11 22.26
CA THR A 783 -36.11 4.20 22.20
C THR A 783 -37.35 3.79 21.40
N MET A 784 -37.14 3.21 20.21
CA MET A 784 -38.22 2.69 19.36
C MET A 784 -39.00 1.57 20.06
N ALA A 785 -38.31 0.64 20.71
CA ALA A 785 -38.96 -0.42 21.49
C ALA A 785 -39.76 0.14 22.68
N GLY A 786 -39.22 1.16 23.37
CA GLY A 786 -39.87 1.88 24.45
C GLY A 786 -41.18 2.53 24.02
N GLU A 787 -41.23 3.09 22.83
CA GLU A 787 -42.46 3.67 22.26
C GLU A 787 -43.54 2.61 22.00
N ILE A 788 -43.16 1.43 21.48
CA ILE A 788 -44.08 0.33 21.28
C ILE A 788 -44.62 -0.21 22.62
N TYR A 789 -43.77 -0.35 23.65
CA TYR A 789 -44.21 -0.68 24.99
C TYR A 789 -45.24 0.33 25.52
N ALA A 790 -45.03 1.62 25.28
CA ALA A 790 -45.97 2.65 25.68
C ALA A 790 -47.30 2.58 24.93
N GLN A 791 -47.31 2.22 23.65
CA GLN A 791 -48.54 1.97 22.88
C GLN A 791 -49.32 0.76 23.42
N LEU A 792 -48.60 -0.27 23.84
CA LEU A 792 -49.21 -1.45 24.50
C LEU A 792 -49.61 -1.19 25.95
N ARG A 793 -49.45 0.03 26.48
CA ARG A 793 -49.67 0.41 27.88
C ARG A 793 -48.78 -0.34 28.90
N HIS A 794 -47.70 -0.95 28.47
CA HIS A 794 -46.71 -1.61 29.31
C HIS A 794 -45.69 -0.60 29.89
N TRP A 795 -46.22 0.29 30.75
CA TRP A 795 -45.49 1.49 31.23
C TRP A 795 -44.17 1.17 31.91
N ALA A 796 -44.12 0.14 32.75
CA ALA A 796 -42.88 -0.26 33.43
C ALA A 796 -41.79 -0.73 32.47
N GLN A 797 -42.16 -1.41 31.39
CA GLN A 797 -41.22 -1.87 30.35
C GLN A 797 -40.79 -0.72 29.44
N ALA A 798 -41.72 0.19 29.10
CA ALA A 798 -41.42 1.40 28.34
C ALA A 798 -40.38 2.26 29.09
N GLU A 799 -40.61 2.50 30.37
CA GLU A 799 -39.70 3.27 31.21
C GLU A 799 -38.35 2.59 31.39
N ARG A 800 -38.30 1.27 31.58
CA ARG A 800 -37.06 0.50 31.64
C ARG A 800 -36.26 0.65 30.36
N SER A 801 -36.88 0.51 29.19
CA SER A 801 -36.22 0.67 27.90
C SER A 801 -35.67 2.09 27.68
N ALA A 802 -36.45 3.10 28.07
CA ALA A 802 -36.03 4.50 27.96
C ALA A 802 -34.86 4.83 28.91
N ARG A 803 -34.85 4.31 30.14
CA ARG A 803 -33.70 4.46 31.07
C ARG A 803 -32.48 3.74 30.58
N GLN A 804 -32.61 2.57 29.96
CA GLN A 804 -31.49 1.87 29.31
C GLN A 804 -30.95 2.66 28.12
N ALA A 805 -31.81 3.30 27.33
CA ALA A 805 -31.40 4.19 26.25
C ALA A 805 -30.62 5.39 26.76
N LEU A 806 -31.09 6.03 27.82
CA LEU A 806 -30.40 7.15 28.50
C LEU A 806 -29.05 6.73 29.08
N ALA A 807 -28.94 5.57 29.67
CA ALA A 807 -27.68 5.03 30.19
C ALA A 807 -26.68 4.77 29.06
N ALA A 808 -27.16 4.29 27.90
CA ALA A 808 -26.32 4.05 26.73
C ALA A 808 -25.90 5.33 26.00
N ALA A 809 -26.68 6.42 26.11
CA ALA A 809 -26.39 7.69 25.44
C ALA A 809 -26.78 8.90 26.32
N PRO A 810 -26.04 9.19 27.41
CA PRO A 810 -26.40 10.22 28.39
C PRO A 810 -26.32 11.66 27.87
N ARG A 811 -25.70 11.89 26.71
CA ARG A 811 -25.56 13.20 26.06
C ARG A 811 -26.39 13.34 24.77
N ASP A 812 -27.21 12.36 24.43
CA ASP A 812 -28.05 12.43 23.23
C ASP A 812 -29.39 13.10 23.54
N ALA A 813 -29.67 14.24 22.90
CA ALA A 813 -30.91 14.99 23.06
C ALA A 813 -32.16 14.21 22.65
N ALA A 814 -32.06 13.34 21.66
CA ALA A 814 -33.18 12.53 21.16
C ALA A 814 -33.65 11.49 22.20
N THR A 815 -32.72 10.86 22.93
CA THR A 815 -33.06 9.95 24.03
C THR A 815 -33.75 10.66 25.19
N HIS A 816 -33.26 11.87 25.56
CA HIS A 816 -33.88 12.68 26.58
C HIS A 816 -35.31 13.11 26.18
N LEU A 817 -35.46 13.54 24.93
CA LEU A 817 -36.75 13.86 24.33
C LEU A 817 -37.74 12.70 24.38
N ALA A 818 -37.30 11.49 23.98
CA ALA A 818 -38.15 10.31 24.00
C ALA A 818 -38.62 9.94 25.43
N TYR A 819 -37.73 10.07 26.41
CA TYR A 819 -38.08 9.83 27.80
C TYR A 819 -39.06 10.87 28.32
N ALA A 820 -38.85 12.16 28.02
CA ALA A 820 -39.76 13.24 28.33
C ALA A 820 -41.16 13.03 27.76
N LYS A 821 -41.27 12.60 26.49
CA LYS A 821 -42.51 12.24 25.81
C LYS A 821 -43.23 11.08 26.50
N LEU A 822 -42.48 10.08 26.94
CA LEU A 822 -43.02 8.95 27.68
C LEU A 822 -43.68 9.39 29.02
N LEU A 823 -42.95 10.20 29.80
CA LEU A 823 -43.40 10.75 31.09
C LEU A 823 -44.60 11.66 30.91
N ALA A 824 -44.62 12.48 29.86
CA ALA A 824 -45.70 13.40 29.53
C ALA A 824 -47.06 12.72 29.29
N ARG A 825 -47.07 11.40 29.01
CA ARG A 825 -48.35 10.63 28.92
C ARG A 825 -49.02 10.39 30.25
N ASN A 826 -48.34 10.58 31.37
CA ASN A 826 -48.88 10.48 32.71
C ASN A 826 -49.01 11.89 33.32
N ALA A 827 -50.24 12.37 33.51
CA ALA A 827 -50.48 13.71 34.02
C ALA A 827 -49.83 13.96 35.40
N SER A 828 -49.76 12.95 36.27
CA SER A 828 -49.11 13.06 37.58
C SER A 828 -47.60 13.30 37.54
N ARG A 829 -46.94 13.05 36.41
CA ARG A 829 -45.51 13.19 36.22
C ARG A 829 -45.14 14.38 35.27
N SER A 830 -46.06 15.30 35.10
CA SER A 830 -45.85 16.41 34.14
C SER A 830 -44.66 17.31 34.51
N LEU A 831 -44.40 17.52 35.77
CA LEU A 831 -43.25 18.30 36.25
C LEU A 831 -41.90 17.60 35.91
N GLU A 832 -41.85 16.32 36.15
CA GLU A 832 -40.69 15.51 35.78
C GLU A 832 -40.47 15.51 34.26
N ALA A 833 -41.53 15.36 33.48
CA ALA A 833 -41.45 15.44 32.01
C ALA A 833 -40.88 16.78 31.55
N GLU A 834 -41.32 17.87 32.19
CA GLU A 834 -40.81 19.22 31.86
C GLU A 834 -39.29 19.36 32.10
N GLU A 835 -38.80 18.80 33.21
CA GLU A 835 -37.35 18.79 33.46
C GLU A 835 -36.55 18.07 32.37
N TRP A 836 -37.05 16.93 31.89
CA TRP A 836 -36.42 16.18 30.84
C TRP A 836 -36.53 16.86 29.47
N PHE A 837 -37.61 17.58 29.16
CA PHE A 837 -37.69 18.45 28.00
C PHE A 837 -36.65 19.58 28.06
N LYS A 838 -36.50 20.23 29.23
CA LYS A 838 -35.46 21.25 29.43
C LYS A 838 -34.05 20.65 29.28
N LYS A 839 -33.78 19.48 29.83
CA LYS A 839 -32.50 18.78 29.63
C LYS A 839 -32.21 18.52 28.17
N ALA A 840 -33.21 18.00 27.42
CA ALA A 840 -33.07 17.74 25.96
C ALA A 840 -32.76 19.07 25.22
N LEU A 841 -33.45 20.15 25.57
CA LEU A 841 -33.25 21.48 24.97
C LEU A 841 -31.86 22.04 25.26
N ASN A 842 -31.32 21.81 26.48
CA ASN A 842 -29.99 22.26 26.87
C ASN A 842 -28.89 21.47 26.13
N LEU A 843 -29.12 20.20 25.83
CA LEU A 843 -28.16 19.38 25.07
C LEU A 843 -28.11 19.78 23.60
N ASP A 844 -29.23 20.12 22.98
CA ASP A 844 -29.30 20.57 21.59
C ASP A 844 -30.30 21.73 21.45
N PRO A 845 -29.86 23.01 21.73
CA PRO A 845 -30.73 24.18 21.67
C PRO A 845 -31.25 24.50 20.26
N ASN A 846 -30.59 24.03 19.22
CA ASN A 846 -30.94 24.34 17.84
C ASN A 846 -31.74 23.24 17.17
N ASN A 847 -32.19 22.25 17.92
CA ASN A 847 -32.99 21.14 17.37
C ASN A 847 -34.47 21.56 17.24
N PRO A 848 -35.01 21.67 16.03
CA PRO A 848 -36.39 22.06 15.81
C PRO A 848 -37.39 21.04 16.34
N GLU A 849 -37.03 19.75 16.40
CA GLU A 849 -37.88 18.67 16.90
C GLU A 849 -38.08 18.75 18.41
N VAL A 850 -36.98 19.01 19.17
CA VAL A 850 -37.04 19.15 20.62
C VAL A 850 -37.94 20.31 20.99
N ARG A 851 -37.79 21.47 20.33
CA ARG A 851 -38.62 22.66 20.58
C ARG A 851 -40.09 22.44 20.22
N ASP A 852 -40.35 21.76 19.11
CA ASP A 852 -41.71 21.44 18.64
C ASP A 852 -42.43 20.55 19.66
N GLN A 853 -41.83 19.46 20.09
CA GLN A 853 -42.41 18.54 21.05
C GLN A 853 -42.57 19.17 22.46
N PHE A 854 -41.62 20.02 22.89
CA PHE A 854 -41.72 20.74 24.13
C PHE A 854 -42.84 21.79 24.06
N GLY A 855 -42.97 22.50 22.96
CA GLY A 855 -44.06 23.46 22.75
C GLY A 855 -45.45 22.76 22.73
N GLN A 856 -45.58 21.57 22.12
CA GLN A 856 -46.79 20.78 22.15
C GLN A 856 -47.14 20.32 23.58
N PHE A 857 -46.11 19.90 24.33
CA PHE A 857 -46.27 19.56 25.75
C PHE A 857 -46.80 20.76 26.58
N LEU A 858 -46.16 21.95 26.49
CA LEU A 858 -46.56 23.13 27.15
C LEU A 858 -48.00 23.55 26.77
N ARG A 859 -48.38 23.38 25.51
CA ARG A 859 -49.76 23.63 25.06
C ARG A 859 -50.75 22.69 25.74
N SER A 860 -50.42 21.40 25.91
CA SER A 860 -51.26 20.43 26.62
C SER A 860 -51.44 20.79 28.10
N GLN A 861 -50.47 21.49 28.69
CA GLN A 861 -50.51 22.02 30.06
C GLN A 861 -51.18 23.40 30.16
N GLN A 862 -51.81 23.89 29.09
CA GLN A 862 -52.49 25.21 29.00
C GLN A 862 -51.54 26.39 29.16
N ARG A 863 -50.19 26.21 29.08
CA ARG A 863 -49.20 27.29 29.13
C ARG A 863 -48.98 27.87 27.72
N LEU A 864 -50.03 28.53 27.22
CA LEU A 864 -50.14 28.88 25.80
C LEU A 864 -49.09 29.89 25.32
N SER A 865 -48.67 30.82 26.17
CA SER A 865 -47.63 31.81 25.81
C SER A 865 -46.27 31.18 25.60
N GLU A 866 -45.85 30.34 26.54
CA GLU A 866 -44.54 29.63 26.46
C GLU A 866 -44.56 28.57 25.31
N ALA A 867 -45.70 27.91 25.13
CA ALA A 867 -45.90 27.01 24.02
C ALA A 867 -45.64 27.71 22.66
N ALA A 868 -46.21 28.93 22.52
CA ALA A 868 -46.06 29.72 21.29
C ALA A 868 -44.59 30.14 21.06
N GLU A 869 -43.85 30.46 22.11
CA GLU A 869 -42.42 30.80 22.01
C GLU A 869 -41.59 29.61 21.49
N GLN A 870 -41.80 28.42 22.05
CA GLN A 870 -41.06 27.22 21.62
C GLN A 870 -41.43 26.80 20.18
N LEU A 871 -42.72 26.84 19.82
CA LEU A 871 -43.18 26.47 18.49
C LEU A 871 -42.75 27.49 17.41
N VAL A 872 -42.73 28.78 17.72
CA VAL A 872 -42.18 29.80 16.84
C VAL A 872 -40.67 29.59 16.63
N ALA A 873 -39.92 29.32 17.69
CA ALA A 873 -38.48 29.04 17.61
C ALA A 873 -38.21 27.76 16.76
N ALA A 874 -39.06 26.70 16.93
CA ALA A 874 -38.98 25.49 16.10
C ALA A 874 -39.22 25.78 14.60
N ALA A 875 -40.19 26.64 14.29
CA ALA A 875 -40.50 27.03 12.92
C ALA A 875 -39.41 27.95 12.30
N GLN A 876 -38.77 28.79 13.13
CA GLN A 876 -37.60 29.60 12.69
C GLN A 876 -36.39 28.74 12.32
N LEU A 877 -36.13 27.67 13.08
CA LEU A 877 -35.03 26.73 12.83
C LEU A 877 -35.28 25.82 11.62
N ALA A 878 -36.55 25.64 11.25
CA ALA A 878 -36.92 24.83 10.06
C ALA A 878 -37.81 25.65 9.08
N PRO A 879 -37.28 26.67 8.41
CA PRO A 879 -38.06 27.67 7.68
C PRO A 879 -38.79 27.14 6.44
N SER A 880 -38.43 25.96 5.92
CA SER A 880 -39.10 25.30 4.78
C SER A 880 -40.19 24.33 5.18
N ASN A 881 -40.45 24.13 6.47
CA ASN A 881 -41.44 23.17 6.95
C ASN A 881 -42.81 23.81 7.20
N ALA A 882 -43.75 23.60 6.30
CA ALA A 882 -45.10 24.15 6.38
C ALA A 882 -45.87 23.70 7.64
N ALA A 883 -45.72 22.43 8.07
CA ALA A 883 -46.40 21.91 9.23
C ALA A 883 -45.95 22.61 10.53
N ARG A 884 -44.65 22.90 10.68
CA ARG A 884 -44.13 23.69 11.84
C ARG A 884 -44.59 25.14 11.78
N ALA A 885 -44.61 25.76 10.61
CA ALA A 885 -45.16 27.11 10.45
C ALA A 885 -46.65 27.16 10.85
N ALA A 886 -47.45 26.17 10.46
CA ALA A 886 -48.86 26.07 10.88
C ALA A 886 -49.04 25.78 12.38
N ALA A 887 -48.11 24.98 12.97
CA ALA A 887 -48.13 24.70 14.42
C ALA A 887 -47.82 25.98 15.25
N ALA A 888 -46.82 26.74 14.81
CA ALA A 888 -46.46 28.04 15.39
C ALA A 888 -47.65 29.04 15.30
N ALA A 889 -48.26 29.12 14.11
CA ALA A 889 -49.41 29.96 13.89
C ALA A 889 -50.61 29.61 14.83
N ARG A 890 -50.90 28.33 14.96
CA ARG A 890 -51.96 27.80 15.86
C ARG A 890 -51.66 28.16 17.32
N ALA A 891 -50.42 27.97 17.77
CA ALA A 891 -50.04 28.29 19.13
C ALA A 891 -50.14 29.80 19.44
N LEU A 892 -49.72 30.64 18.50
CA LEU A 892 -49.86 32.08 18.62
C LEU A 892 -51.35 32.53 18.67
N ARG A 893 -52.20 31.90 17.91
CA ARG A 893 -53.66 32.16 17.96
C ARG A 893 -54.22 31.77 19.32
N ASP A 894 -53.86 30.58 19.80
CA ASP A 894 -54.31 30.08 21.09
C ASP A 894 -53.82 31.00 22.25
N ALA A 895 -52.65 31.59 22.12
CA ALA A 895 -52.03 32.58 23.00
C ALA A 895 -52.60 34.01 22.78
N GLN A 896 -53.69 34.19 22.02
CA GLN A 896 -54.33 35.48 21.69
C GLN A 896 -53.44 36.46 20.91
N ARG A 897 -52.28 36.04 20.34
CA ARG A 897 -51.37 36.87 19.56
C ARG A 897 -51.71 36.84 18.07
N CYS A 898 -53.00 37.18 17.73
CA CYS A 898 -53.58 37.01 16.41
C CYS A 898 -52.79 37.69 15.26
N ARG A 899 -52.25 38.91 15.46
CA ARG A 899 -51.42 39.61 14.46
C ARG A 899 -50.14 38.85 14.12
N SER A 900 -49.48 38.23 15.10
CA SER A 900 -48.28 37.41 14.88
C SER A 900 -48.65 36.07 14.23
N ALA A 901 -49.78 35.47 14.56
CA ALA A 901 -50.27 34.22 13.97
C ALA A 901 -50.56 34.38 12.49
N GLU A 902 -51.04 35.54 12.03
CA GLU A 902 -51.30 35.84 10.63
C GLU A 902 -50.07 35.61 9.76
N ARG A 903 -48.90 36.14 10.14
CA ARG A 903 -47.63 36.01 9.40
C ARG A 903 -47.19 34.56 9.23
N TRP A 904 -47.40 33.75 10.26
CA TRP A 904 -47.04 32.31 10.21
C TRP A 904 -48.04 31.48 9.42
N TYR A 905 -49.36 31.81 9.41
CA TYR A 905 -50.34 31.20 8.53
C TYR A 905 -50.12 31.59 7.07
N GLU A 906 -49.75 32.85 6.77
CA GLU A 906 -49.34 33.27 5.42
C GLU A 906 -48.16 32.43 4.95
N ARG A 907 -47.12 32.30 5.79
CA ARG A 907 -45.96 31.50 5.48
C ARG A 907 -46.31 30.03 5.24
N ALA A 908 -47.19 29.45 6.06
CA ALA A 908 -47.62 28.06 5.87
C ALA A 908 -48.37 27.87 4.53
N ALA A 909 -49.24 28.81 4.16
CA ALA A 909 -49.96 28.78 2.88
C ALA A 909 -49.02 28.95 1.67
N VAL A 910 -47.95 29.77 1.79
CA VAL A 910 -46.95 29.93 0.73
C VAL A 910 -46.10 28.67 0.58
N LEU A 911 -45.76 27.97 1.68
CA LEU A 911 -45.01 26.71 1.66
C LEU A 911 -45.82 25.51 1.17
N SER A 912 -47.16 25.57 1.31
CA SER A 912 -48.07 24.50 0.87
C SER A 912 -49.26 25.12 0.08
N PRO A 913 -49.05 25.60 -1.14
CA PRO A 913 -50.06 26.35 -1.92
C PRO A 913 -51.23 25.49 -2.39
N GLU A 914 -51.09 24.17 -2.37
CA GLU A 914 -52.12 23.19 -2.75
C GLU A 914 -52.88 22.59 -1.53
N ASP A 915 -52.58 23.05 -0.31
CA ASP A 915 -53.24 22.56 0.90
C ASP A 915 -54.42 23.47 1.27
N ALA A 916 -55.62 22.97 1.05
CA ALA A 916 -56.87 23.68 1.35
C ALA A 916 -56.96 24.12 2.81
N GLN A 917 -56.47 23.29 3.75
CA GLN A 917 -56.52 23.59 5.18
C GLN A 917 -55.63 24.76 5.57
N SER A 918 -54.47 24.92 4.95
CA SER A 918 -53.56 26.06 5.15
C SER A 918 -54.24 27.37 4.74
N HIS A 919 -54.92 27.40 3.60
CA HIS A 919 -55.69 28.56 3.14
C HIS A 919 -56.90 28.85 4.00
N SER A 920 -57.65 27.81 4.46
CA SER A 920 -58.78 27.95 5.38
C SER A 920 -58.35 28.55 6.72
N ASN A 921 -57.24 28.04 7.29
CA ASN A 921 -56.66 28.56 8.55
C ASN A 921 -56.17 30.02 8.40
N LEU A 922 -55.57 30.39 7.25
CA LEU A 922 -55.21 31.74 6.93
C LEU A 922 -56.44 32.64 6.87
N GLY A 923 -57.52 32.19 6.23
CA GLY A 923 -58.80 32.89 6.16
C GLY A 923 -59.36 33.15 7.54
N ALA A 924 -59.32 32.14 8.43
CA ALA A 924 -59.81 32.25 9.83
C ALA A 924 -59.06 33.29 10.64
N ILE A 925 -57.72 33.39 10.53
CA ILE A 925 -56.96 34.35 11.28
C ILE A 925 -57.13 35.77 10.70
N LEU A 926 -57.21 35.93 9.41
CA LEU A 926 -57.51 37.19 8.75
C LEU A 926 -58.91 37.72 9.13
N HIS A 927 -59.89 36.81 9.24
CA HIS A 927 -61.20 37.12 9.76
C HIS A 927 -61.15 37.68 11.20
N LEU A 928 -60.42 36.97 12.09
CA LEU A 928 -60.22 37.40 13.48
C LEU A 928 -59.48 38.75 13.61
N ASN A 929 -58.62 39.07 12.66
CA ASN A 929 -57.90 40.34 12.63
C ASN A 929 -58.65 41.48 11.89
N GLY A 930 -59.97 41.26 11.51
CA GLY A 930 -60.82 42.21 10.83
C GLY A 930 -60.50 42.48 9.37
N LYS A 931 -59.58 41.70 8.76
CA LYS A 931 -59.19 41.79 7.37
C LYS A 931 -60.09 41.00 6.44
N TYR A 932 -61.40 41.38 6.37
CA TYR A 932 -62.46 40.55 5.77
C TYR A 932 -62.27 40.29 4.27
N ALA A 933 -61.80 41.29 3.50
CA ALA A 933 -61.57 41.10 2.09
C ALA A 933 -60.49 40.03 1.79
N ALA A 934 -59.37 40.09 2.54
CA ALA A 934 -58.31 39.11 2.45
C ALA A 934 -58.73 37.72 2.97
N ALA A 935 -59.56 37.70 4.06
CA ALA A 935 -60.12 36.45 4.55
C ALA A 935 -61.00 35.77 3.54
N ALA A 936 -61.88 36.52 2.84
CA ALA A 936 -62.73 36.00 1.78
C ALA A 936 -61.91 35.45 0.57
N ALA A 937 -60.81 36.08 0.22
CA ALA A 937 -59.89 35.59 -0.81
C ALA A 937 -59.22 34.29 -0.41
N ALA A 938 -58.74 34.16 0.85
CA ALA A 938 -58.13 32.92 1.37
C ALA A 938 -59.14 31.80 1.42
N TYR A 939 -60.35 32.04 1.92
CA TYR A 939 -61.42 31.02 1.96
C TYR A 939 -61.85 30.56 0.56
N ARG A 940 -61.96 31.48 -0.39
CA ARG A 940 -62.22 31.11 -1.81
C ARG A 940 -61.15 30.19 -2.38
N ARG A 941 -59.87 30.50 -2.09
CA ARG A 941 -58.74 29.65 -2.50
C ARG A 941 -58.85 28.24 -1.87
N ALA A 942 -59.18 28.17 -0.60
CA ALA A 942 -59.40 26.88 0.09
C ALA A 942 -60.53 26.07 -0.54
N LEU A 943 -61.67 26.75 -0.87
CA LEU A 943 -62.83 26.09 -1.52
C LEU A 943 -62.58 25.73 -3.00
N GLN A 944 -61.67 26.42 -3.68
CA GLN A 944 -61.19 25.95 -4.99
C GLN A 944 -60.43 24.64 -4.94
N LEU A 945 -59.65 24.46 -3.85
CA LEU A 945 -58.86 23.25 -3.61
C LEU A 945 -59.71 22.11 -3.05
N LEU A 946 -60.69 22.45 -2.19
CA LEU A 946 -61.61 21.49 -1.56
C LEU A 946 -63.06 22.06 -1.55
N PRO A 947 -63.83 21.87 -2.63
CA PRO A 947 -65.18 22.48 -2.80
C PRO A 947 -66.22 22.04 -1.75
N GLY A 948 -66.05 20.91 -1.10
CA GLY A 948 -67.03 20.32 -0.14
C GLY A 948 -66.75 20.72 1.33
N ASP A 949 -65.84 21.64 1.64
CA ASP A 949 -65.56 22.03 3.03
C ASP A 949 -66.64 23.00 3.57
N GLU A 950 -67.62 22.40 4.27
CA GLU A 950 -68.74 23.13 4.87
C GLU A 950 -68.32 24.18 5.89
N ILE A 951 -67.22 23.92 6.65
CA ILE A 951 -66.71 24.85 7.66
C ILE A 951 -66.19 26.11 6.97
N THR A 952 -65.39 25.93 5.94
CA THR A 952 -64.83 27.06 5.16
C THR A 952 -65.93 27.83 4.45
N LEU A 953 -66.95 27.15 3.88
CA LEU A 953 -68.07 27.78 3.24
C LEU A 953 -68.91 28.60 4.24
N THR A 954 -69.17 28.08 5.43
CA THR A 954 -69.87 28.82 6.50
C THR A 954 -69.11 30.03 6.99
N ASN A 955 -67.79 29.91 7.14
CA ASN A 955 -66.94 31.04 7.52
C ASN A 955 -66.91 32.10 6.41
N LEU A 956 -66.85 31.69 5.15
CA LEU A 956 -66.92 32.63 4.00
C LEU A 956 -68.24 33.45 3.98
N LYS A 957 -69.39 32.75 4.22
CA LYS A 957 -70.68 33.41 4.35
C LYS A 957 -70.72 34.41 5.46
N ARG A 958 -70.19 34.06 6.66
CA ARG A 958 -70.07 35.00 7.81
C ARG A 958 -69.22 36.21 7.45
N VAL A 959 -68.11 36.05 6.77
CA VAL A 959 -67.24 37.17 6.35
C VAL A 959 -68.00 38.07 5.37
N TYR A 960 -68.75 37.54 4.41
CA TYR A 960 -69.56 38.38 3.51
C TYR A 960 -70.65 39.15 4.27
N THR A 961 -71.28 38.58 5.26
CA THR A 961 -72.28 39.32 6.11
C THR A 961 -71.61 40.46 6.85
N LEU A 962 -70.43 40.24 7.38
CA LEU A 962 -69.68 41.29 8.10
C LEU A 962 -69.19 42.40 7.13
N MET A 963 -68.78 42.07 5.90
CA MET A 963 -68.42 43.06 4.91
C MET A 963 -69.58 43.92 4.46
N THR A 964 -70.74 43.34 4.26
CA THR A 964 -71.98 44.09 3.97
C THR A 964 -72.45 45.00 5.06
N ASN A 965 -72.27 44.59 6.31
CA ASN A 965 -72.62 45.39 7.48
C ASN A 965 -71.62 46.55 7.66
N GLN A 966 -70.37 46.36 7.36
CA GLN A 966 -69.32 47.41 7.38
C GLN A 966 -69.55 48.49 6.32
N HIS A 967 -70.19 48.18 5.24
CA HIS A 967 -70.58 49.17 4.20
C HIS A 967 -71.89 49.88 4.54
N ARG A 968 -72.61 49.48 5.55
CA ARG A 968 -73.85 50.12 6.01
C ARG A 968 -73.71 51.05 7.21
N THR A 969 -72.59 50.95 7.93
CA THR A 969 -72.17 51.91 8.97
C THR A 969 -71.12 52.86 8.39
#